data_dfda4752d4c1165250f993906fe36d04
#
_entry.id   dfda4752d4c1165250f993906fe36d04
#
_cell.length_a   1.000
_cell.length_b   1.000
_cell.length_c   1.000
_cell.angle_alpha   90.00
_cell.angle_beta   90.00
_cell.angle_gamma   90.00
#
_symmetry.space_group_name_H-M   'P 1'
#
loop_
_entity.id
_entity.type
_entity.pdbx_description
1 polymer ?
#
loop_
_entity_poly.entity_id
_entity_poly.type
_entity_poly.pdbx_seq_one_letter_code
_entity_poly.pdbx_strand_id
1 'polypeptide(L)'
;MPEEKERSSDEELQKLLKKSADVEDFPEVSLDEFTPPTDEEWKAACEALLKGAPFDKVMFTKTYEGITFDPMYTKKHTEEILPKSVMPGMGDYLRGVDATGYIGKPWGIAQACDETLPSENNELLRHENDKGSTIYHIVLDSATRAGVDARKAEHVGDIGTSVTTVDDMHTLLEGLDLGKFPLYVYAGANALPMLSLVAAARRAAGEDMTKVRGIIGADPIGALVTDGQLPASLDAYYDSMAAAARWAQTNAPHLRTVFVRSDVYSSGGANDVQEVATCLATATAYIRALCERGLTIDEAAGQIAFGFSMGANFFLQIAKLRAVRPIWAQIVKAFGGNAESQKMRIHARPALFFKTIYDPYVNMLRNTTEIFSGVVGGIDSFESAPFDEPIRKGDEFSRRIARNIQIMLQEEFGMLQPIDPAGGSWAVETLTRQMKEKIWKEFQSIEERGGVIDALRSGSIQDGIAAILAERFKKSEIRKDRIVGNNMYPNMTETLLDRRDEDTAALKAQRTADIDAYLSDIDTKHRDEALAAFKADGSVANGIEAAFAGATIAELMAAVTEGKGEETLTAIAPHRWSERFEALRKRTEDYKAEKNDNVRIFLANMGPIPQHKARADFTTGFLQVGAFEVLGNDGFKTVEEAAEAAGASGADAVVICSTDATYPEIVPALAPKLHEVLPNARVFLAGAAPKDLVETYNNAGIDQYISVKANCYEILESLQKKKGMIA
;
A
#
# COMPACT_ATOMS: atom_id res chain seq x y z
N MET A 1 38.01 -48.55 -32.02
CA MET A 1 38.33 -47.29 -32.68
C MET A 1 37.47 -46.07 -32.21
N PRO A 2 37.14 -45.94 -30.92
CA PRO A 2 36.71 -44.66 -30.31
C PRO A 2 37.81 -43.95 -29.46
N GLU A 3 38.84 -44.65 -29.02
CA GLU A 3 39.86 -44.10 -28.13
C GLU A 3 40.89 -43.12 -28.76
N GLU A 4 41.06 -43.19 -30.07
CA GLU A 4 42.00 -42.26 -30.77
C GLU A 4 41.42 -40.86 -31.02
N LYS A 5 40.07 -40.70 -31.05
CA LYS A 5 39.43 -39.39 -31.24
C LYS A 5 39.36 -38.58 -29.94
N GLU A 6 39.24 -39.24 -28.76
CA GLU A 6 39.26 -38.54 -27.47
C GLU A 6 40.67 -38.08 -27.07
N ARG A 7 41.71 -38.84 -27.39
CA ARG A 7 43.09 -38.41 -27.13
C ARG A 7 43.55 -37.22 -27.98
N SER A 8 43.03 -37.06 -29.18
CA SER A 8 43.38 -35.90 -30.03
C SER A 8 42.73 -34.63 -29.55
N SER A 9 41.55 -34.66 -28.94
CA SER A 9 40.87 -33.49 -28.36
C SER A 9 41.50 -33.01 -27.05
N ASP A 10 42.01 -33.94 -26.23
CA ASP A 10 42.70 -33.63 -25.00
C ASP A 10 44.07 -33.01 -25.23
N GLU A 11 44.81 -33.49 -26.26
CA GLU A 11 46.10 -32.86 -26.64
C GLU A 11 45.92 -31.45 -27.26
N GLU A 12 44.85 -31.22 -28.03
CA GLU A 12 44.52 -29.89 -28.56
C GLU A 12 44.03 -28.97 -27.45
N LEU A 13 43.24 -29.47 -26.51
CA LEU A 13 42.82 -28.73 -25.35
C LEU A 13 43.98 -28.36 -24.42
N GLN A 14 44.93 -29.30 -24.20
CA GLN A 14 46.16 -29.04 -23.45
C GLN A 14 47.09 -28.09 -24.17
N LYS A 15 47.18 -28.09 -25.50
CA LYS A 15 47.93 -27.10 -26.28
C LYS A 15 47.29 -25.71 -26.22
N LEU A 16 45.94 -25.64 -26.23
CA LEU A 16 45.21 -24.35 -26.04
C LEU A 16 45.40 -23.81 -24.62
N LEU A 17 45.32 -24.69 -23.61
CA LEU A 17 45.54 -24.31 -22.20
C LEU A 17 47.01 -23.93 -21.96
N LYS A 18 47.99 -24.56 -22.57
CA LYS A 18 49.41 -24.12 -22.54
C LYS A 18 49.61 -22.80 -23.27
N LYS A 19 48.95 -22.56 -24.40
CA LYS A 19 48.99 -21.30 -25.12
C LYS A 19 48.34 -20.15 -24.35
N SER A 20 47.35 -20.43 -23.50
CA SER A 20 46.77 -19.44 -22.57
C SER A 20 47.61 -19.20 -21.30
N ALA A 21 48.49 -20.17 -20.94
CA ALA A 21 49.44 -20.01 -19.83
C ALA A 21 50.73 -19.24 -20.20
N ASP A 22 51.01 -19.12 -21.49
CA ASP A 22 52.14 -18.34 -22.05
C ASP A 22 51.75 -16.85 -22.35
N VAL A 23 50.56 -16.42 -21.97
CA VAL A 23 50.23 -14.98 -21.95
C VAL A 23 50.75 -14.42 -20.63
N GLU A 24 52.05 -14.28 -20.57
CA GLU A 24 52.71 -13.33 -19.66
C GLU A 24 52.17 -11.96 -20.03
N ASP A 25 51.60 -11.26 -19.07
CA ASP A 25 51.07 -9.91 -19.11
C ASP A 25 49.71 -9.69 -19.82
N PHE A 26 48.63 -10.22 -19.20
CA PHE A 26 47.41 -9.39 -19.18
C PHE A 26 47.71 -8.17 -18.31
N PRO A 27 47.59 -6.95 -18.84
CA PRO A 27 47.75 -5.78 -18.02
C PRO A 27 46.76 -5.89 -16.85
N GLU A 28 47.26 -5.69 -15.63
CA GLU A 28 46.42 -5.61 -14.46
C GLU A 28 45.34 -4.55 -14.74
N VAL A 29 44.04 -4.93 -14.65
CA VAL A 29 42.95 -3.97 -14.88
C VAL A 29 43.01 -2.96 -13.74
N SER A 30 43.58 -1.78 -14.01
CA SER A 30 43.62 -0.66 -13.08
C SER A 30 42.63 0.41 -13.53
N LEU A 31 41.93 1.01 -12.58
CA LEU A 31 41.11 2.20 -12.79
C LEU A 31 41.91 3.50 -12.59
N ASP A 32 43.18 3.42 -12.23
CA ASP A 32 44.03 4.57 -11.93
C ASP A 32 44.34 5.44 -13.16
N GLU A 33 44.19 4.86 -14.36
CA GLU A 33 44.33 5.60 -15.64
C GLU A 33 43.13 6.49 -15.96
N PHE A 34 41.99 6.30 -15.26
CA PHE A 34 40.81 7.15 -15.42
C PHE A 34 40.85 8.29 -14.40
N THR A 35 41.10 9.51 -14.86
CA THR A 35 41.00 10.69 -14.01
C THR A 35 39.55 10.89 -13.56
N PRO A 36 39.25 10.84 -12.25
CA PRO A 36 37.89 11.07 -11.77
C PRO A 36 37.42 12.48 -12.15
N PRO A 37 36.25 12.65 -12.79
CA PRO A 37 35.71 13.97 -13.09
C PRO A 37 35.34 14.71 -11.80
N THR A 38 35.41 16.04 -11.84
CA THR A 38 34.92 16.89 -10.76
C THR A 38 33.38 17.03 -10.81
N ASP A 39 32.79 17.46 -9.69
CA ASP A 39 31.34 17.73 -9.62
C ASP A 39 30.96 18.83 -10.65
N GLU A 40 31.81 19.82 -10.89
CA GLU A 40 31.64 20.91 -11.85
C GLU A 40 31.65 20.41 -13.29
N GLU A 41 32.61 19.54 -13.63
CA GLU A 41 32.68 18.92 -14.98
C GLU A 41 31.47 18.07 -15.27
N TRP A 42 31.02 17.25 -14.31
CA TRP A 42 29.80 16.47 -14.44
C TRP A 42 28.54 17.36 -14.59
N LYS A 43 28.42 18.43 -13.77
CA LYS A 43 27.31 19.39 -13.87
C LYS A 43 27.29 20.07 -15.25
N ALA A 44 28.41 20.51 -15.74
CA ALA A 44 28.54 21.13 -17.08
C ALA A 44 28.09 20.16 -18.20
N ALA A 45 28.45 18.88 -18.10
CA ALA A 45 27.98 17.85 -19.04
C ALA A 45 26.48 17.66 -18.99
N CYS A 46 25.86 17.66 -17.78
CA CYS A 46 24.42 17.62 -17.62
C CYS A 46 23.74 18.85 -18.23
N GLU A 47 24.23 20.05 -17.95
CA GLU A 47 23.66 21.31 -18.49
C GLU A 47 23.71 21.33 -20.01
N ALA A 48 24.77 20.82 -20.63
CA ALA A 48 24.86 20.67 -22.08
C ALA A 48 23.77 19.75 -22.64
N LEU A 49 23.47 18.63 -21.97
CA LEU A 49 22.40 17.70 -22.36
C LEU A 49 20.99 18.26 -22.11
N LEU A 50 20.82 19.14 -21.13
CA LEU A 50 19.54 19.75 -20.78
C LEU A 50 19.13 20.86 -21.76
N LYS A 51 19.98 21.26 -22.69
CA LYS A 51 19.68 22.22 -23.76
C LYS A 51 19.03 23.52 -23.26
N GLY A 52 19.55 24.07 -22.15
CA GLY A 52 19.06 25.30 -21.54
C GLY A 52 17.93 25.14 -20.52
N ALA A 53 17.46 23.91 -20.24
CA ALA A 53 16.58 23.69 -19.10
C ALA A 53 17.38 23.85 -17.79
N PRO A 54 16.80 24.51 -16.75
CA PRO A 54 17.51 24.74 -15.50
C PRO A 54 17.88 23.45 -14.77
N PHE A 55 19.16 23.22 -14.50
CA PHE A 55 19.68 22.02 -13.82
C PHE A 55 18.94 21.74 -12.50
N ASP A 56 18.82 22.72 -11.61
CA ASP A 56 18.19 22.57 -10.30
C ASP A 56 16.69 22.22 -10.34
N LYS A 57 16.02 22.49 -11.46
CA LYS A 57 14.60 22.17 -11.64
C LYS A 57 14.37 20.80 -12.25
N VAL A 58 15.34 20.30 -13.03
CA VAL A 58 15.18 19.06 -13.80
C VAL A 58 15.80 17.88 -13.07
N MET A 59 16.97 18.08 -12.46
CA MET A 59 17.78 17.00 -11.89
C MET A 59 17.39 16.64 -10.45
N PHE A 60 16.76 17.55 -9.71
CA PHE A 60 16.33 17.30 -8.34
C PHE A 60 14.84 16.94 -8.26
N THR A 61 14.50 15.93 -7.46
CA THR A 61 13.10 15.49 -7.27
C THR A 61 12.65 15.71 -5.84
N LYS A 62 11.63 16.55 -5.66
CA LYS A 62 10.99 16.79 -4.35
C LYS A 62 9.90 15.76 -4.13
N THR A 63 9.94 15.09 -2.97
CA THR A 63 8.96 14.10 -2.55
C THR A 63 7.89 14.71 -1.63
N TYR A 64 6.83 13.97 -1.35
CA TYR A 64 5.78 14.36 -0.43
C TYR A 64 6.24 14.44 1.03
N GLU A 65 7.29 13.71 1.39
CA GLU A 65 7.96 13.74 2.69
C GLU A 65 8.78 15.02 2.91
N GLY A 66 8.85 15.88 1.90
CA GLY A 66 9.71 17.06 1.89
C GLY A 66 11.20 16.69 1.82
N ILE A 67 11.53 15.49 1.37
CA ILE A 67 12.88 15.06 1.01
C ILE A 67 13.13 15.44 -0.44
N THR A 68 14.33 15.90 -0.74
CA THR A 68 14.76 16.14 -2.11
C THR A 68 15.76 15.06 -2.50
N PHE A 69 15.48 14.33 -3.57
CA PHE A 69 16.45 13.43 -4.17
C PHE A 69 17.46 14.23 -4.97
N ASP A 70 18.72 14.04 -4.64
CA ASP A 70 19.82 14.53 -5.44
C ASP A 70 19.98 13.62 -6.67
N PRO A 71 20.40 14.18 -7.81
CA PRO A 71 20.59 13.39 -9.03
C PRO A 71 21.67 12.30 -8.89
N MET A 72 22.64 12.52 -8.00
CA MET A 72 23.71 11.58 -7.69
C MET A 72 24.15 11.76 -6.23
N TYR A 73 24.42 10.64 -5.57
CA TYR A 73 24.99 10.61 -4.22
C TYR A 73 26.44 10.13 -4.29
N THR A 74 27.31 10.75 -3.49
CA THR A 74 28.73 10.44 -3.42
C THR A 74 29.14 10.19 -1.97
N LYS A 75 30.39 9.75 -1.77
CA LYS A 75 30.97 9.54 -0.44
C LYS A 75 30.81 10.75 0.49
N LYS A 76 30.89 11.98 -0.06
CA LYS A 76 30.73 13.24 0.69
C LYS A 76 29.40 13.30 1.47
N HIS A 77 28.33 12.68 0.96
CA HIS A 77 27.01 12.68 1.61
C HIS A 77 26.97 11.81 2.86
N THR A 78 27.91 10.89 3.03
CA THR A 78 27.90 9.86 4.08
C THR A 78 29.13 9.86 4.97
N GLU A 79 30.08 10.79 4.79
CA GLU A 79 31.32 10.85 5.57
C GLU A 79 31.10 10.91 7.10
N GLU A 80 30.01 11.56 7.54
CA GLU A 80 29.63 11.65 8.96
C GLU A 80 28.77 10.49 9.44
N ILE A 81 28.16 9.74 8.51
CA ILE A 81 27.15 8.69 8.82
C ILE A 81 27.83 7.33 8.96
N LEU A 82 28.55 6.89 7.93
CA LEU A 82 29.09 5.54 7.81
C LEU A 82 30.06 5.13 8.94
N PRO A 83 30.90 6.00 9.46
CA PRO A 83 31.80 5.63 10.58
C PRO A 83 31.08 5.23 11.86
N LYS A 84 29.79 5.60 11.99
CA LYS A 84 28.95 5.32 13.16
C LYS A 84 28.00 4.13 12.94
N SER A 85 28.13 3.41 11.81
CA SER A 85 27.29 2.26 11.49
C SER A 85 27.52 1.12 12.48
N VAL A 86 26.43 0.56 13.00
CA VAL A 86 26.43 -0.56 13.94
C VAL A 86 26.28 -1.90 13.21
N MET A 87 26.53 -3.00 13.91
CA MET A 87 26.29 -4.36 13.40
C MET A 87 24.81 -4.74 13.47
N PRO A 88 24.34 -5.64 12.58
CA PRO A 88 22.99 -6.18 12.66
C PRO A 88 22.65 -6.77 14.04
N GLY A 89 21.45 -6.53 14.54
CA GLY A 89 20.99 -7.01 15.83
C GLY A 89 21.55 -6.26 17.05
N MET A 90 22.34 -5.20 16.84
CA MET A 90 23.03 -4.47 17.91
C MET A 90 22.81 -2.96 17.80
N GLY A 91 23.04 -2.26 18.90
CA GLY A 91 23.05 -0.81 18.99
C GLY A 91 21.68 -0.19 18.80
N ASP A 92 21.49 0.53 17.72
CA ASP A 92 20.25 1.21 17.37
C ASP A 92 19.33 0.41 16.41
N TYR A 93 19.74 -0.82 16.07
CA TYR A 93 19.04 -1.73 15.17
C TYR A 93 18.80 -1.20 13.75
N LEU A 94 19.53 -0.19 13.31
CA LEU A 94 19.43 0.38 11.96
C LEU A 94 19.50 -0.72 10.88
N ARG A 95 20.40 -1.68 11.07
CA ARG A 95 20.69 -2.77 10.12
C ARG A 95 19.90 -4.05 10.38
N GLY A 96 18.82 -3.96 11.16
CA GLY A 96 17.97 -5.09 11.52
C GLY A 96 18.06 -5.49 12.97
N VAL A 97 17.05 -6.20 13.46
CA VAL A 97 16.89 -6.58 14.89
C VAL A 97 17.53 -7.94 15.24
N ASP A 98 17.80 -8.77 14.25
CA ASP A 98 18.40 -10.10 14.39
C ASP A 98 19.81 -10.12 13.80
N ALA A 99 20.81 -10.58 14.57
CA ALA A 99 22.22 -10.57 14.17
C ALA A 99 22.52 -11.45 12.96
N THR A 100 21.75 -12.52 12.75
CA THR A 100 21.89 -13.44 11.62
C THR A 100 21.04 -13.04 10.41
N GLY A 101 20.18 -12.01 10.55
CA GLY A 101 19.25 -11.60 9.52
C GLY A 101 18.37 -12.74 9.02
N TYR A 102 18.03 -12.70 7.74
CA TYR A 102 17.15 -13.71 7.11
C TYR A 102 17.78 -15.09 6.95
N ILE A 103 19.11 -15.21 7.00
CA ILE A 103 19.78 -16.53 6.98
C ILE A 103 19.38 -17.33 8.19
N GLY A 104 19.37 -16.71 9.39
CA GLY A 104 18.98 -17.38 10.62
C GLY A 104 17.47 -17.46 10.82
N LYS A 105 16.74 -16.47 10.30
CA LYS A 105 15.28 -16.38 10.41
C LYS A 105 14.71 -15.70 9.16
N PRO A 106 14.34 -16.48 8.14
CA PRO A 106 13.64 -15.93 6.97
C PRO A 106 12.41 -15.13 7.39
N TRP A 107 12.07 -14.07 6.62
CA TRP A 107 10.81 -13.37 6.90
C TRP A 107 9.63 -14.30 6.67
N GLY A 108 8.58 -14.11 7.48
CA GLY A 108 7.36 -14.90 7.37
C GLY A 108 6.54 -14.48 6.14
N ILE A 109 6.10 -15.48 5.38
CA ILE A 109 5.21 -15.31 4.22
C ILE A 109 3.77 -15.41 4.74
N ALA A 110 3.03 -14.30 4.72
CA ALA A 110 1.63 -14.25 5.07
C ALA A 110 0.76 -14.09 3.82
N GLN A 111 -0.32 -14.86 3.77
CA GLN A 111 -1.40 -14.69 2.81
C GLN A 111 -2.68 -14.43 3.58
N ALA A 112 -3.35 -13.32 3.31
CA ALA A 112 -4.65 -13.02 3.92
C ALA A 112 -5.67 -14.09 3.55
N CYS A 113 -6.30 -14.70 4.58
CA CYS A 113 -7.36 -15.66 4.43
C CYS A 113 -8.65 -15.02 4.97
N ASP A 114 -9.61 -14.81 4.07
CA ASP A 114 -10.74 -13.91 4.22
C ASP A 114 -12.09 -14.53 3.85
N GLU A 115 -12.17 -15.87 3.79
CA GLU A 115 -13.46 -16.53 3.58
C GLU A 115 -14.41 -16.29 4.76
N THR A 116 -15.70 -16.12 4.46
CA THR A 116 -16.71 -15.73 5.45
C THR A 116 -16.97 -16.80 6.49
N LEU A 117 -17.04 -18.07 6.08
CA LEU A 117 -17.36 -19.18 6.98
C LEU A 117 -16.07 -19.73 7.64
N PRO A 118 -16.07 -20.01 8.94
CA PRO A 118 -14.91 -20.58 9.65
C PRO A 118 -14.35 -21.84 9.03
N SER A 119 -15.21 -22.76 8.55
CA SER A 119 -14.78 -24.00 7.90
C SER A 119 -14.07 -23.75 6.56
N GLU A 120 -14.63 -22.87 5.72
CA GLU A 120 -14.03 -22.51 4.42
C GLU A 120 -12.71 -21.80 4.63
N ASN A 121 -12.63 -20.90 5.61
CA ASN A 121 -11.38 -20.21 5.92
C ASN A 121 -10.32 -21.13 6.54
N ASN A 122 -10.71 -22.16 7.31
CA ASN A 122 -9.78 -23.21 7.76
C ASN A 122 -9.19 -23.98 6.57
N GLU A 123 -10.02 -24.38 5.61
CA GLU A 123 -9.56 -25.04 4.38
C GLU A 123 -8.59 -24.15 3.61
N LEU A 124 -8.89 -22.86 3.49
CA LEU A 124 -8.03 -21.88 2.83
C LEU A 124 -6.69 -21.72 3.58
N LEU A 125 -6.70 -21.57 4.90
CA LEU A 125 -5.48 -21.45 5.73
C LEU A 125 -4.57 -22.66 5.56
N ARG A 126 -5.13 -23.87 5.56
CA ARG A 126 -4.38 -25.11 5.34
C ARG A 126 -3.83 -25.18 3.94
N HIS A 127 -4.63 -24.85 2.93
CA HIS A 127 -4.21 -24.82 1.52
C HIS A 127 -3.05 -23.83 1.34
N GLU A 128 -3.17 -22.59 1.82
CA GLU A 128 -2.13 -21.59 1.67
C GLU A 128 -0.82 -21.98 2.39
N ASN A 129 -0.94 -22.62 3.56
CA ASN A 129 0.22 -23.15 4.30
C ASN A 129 0.90 -24.30 3.54
N ASP A 130 0.14 -25.23 2.99
CA ASP A 130 0.67 -26.34 2.15
C ASP A 130 1.36 -25.83 0.87
N LYS A 131 1.00 -24.64 0.40
CA LYS A 131 1.57 -23.99 -0.79
C LYS A 131 2.70 -23.00 -0.46
N GLY A 132 3.13 -22.90 0.80
CA GLY A 132 4.34 -22.17 1.20
C GLY A 132 4.10 -20.88 2.00
N SER A 133 2.85 -20.54 2.36
CA SER A 133 2.61 -19.56 3.42
C SER A 133 3.15 -20.08 4.74
N THR A 134 3.88 -19.26 5.47
CA THR A 134 4.49 -19.63 6.76
C THR A 134 3.83 -18.95 7.94
N ILE A 135 2.70 -18.25 7.70
CA ILE A 135 1.89 -17.57 8.72
C ILE A 135 0.42 -17.86 8.43
N TYR A 136 -0.31 -18.26 9.45
CA TYR A 136 -1.77 -18.32 9.41
C TYR A 136 -2.32 -16.90 9.64
N HIS A 137 -2.70 -16.22 8.56
CA HIS A 137 -3.22 -14.86 8.63
C HIS A 137 -4.74 -14.86 8.43
N ILE A 138 -5.47 -14.68 9.52
CA ILE A 138 -6.92 -14.62 9.54
C ILE A 138 -7.36 -13.17 9.46
N VAL A 139 -8.15 -12.85 8.46
CA VAL A 139 -8.86 -11.57 8.33
C VAL A 139 -10.27 -11.77 8.90
N LEU A 140 -10.61 -10.99 9.92
CA LEU A 140 -11.94 -11.01 10.52
C LEU A 140 -12.86 -10.00 9.85
N ASP A 141 -14.15 -10.29 9.76
CA ASP A 141 -15.15 -9.35 9.28
C ASP A 141 -15.33 -8.14 10.23
N SER A 142 -15.97 -7.10 9.73
CA SER A 142 -16.19 -5.86 10.50
C SER A 142 -17.01 -6.10 11.74
N ALA A 143 -18.03 -6.96 11.67
CA ALA A 143 -18.92 -7.29 12.80
C ALA A 143 -18.13 -7.97 13.94
N THR A 144 -17.33 -8.98 13.62
CA THR A 144 -16.47 -9.69 14.59
C THR A 144 -15.48 -8.73 15.28
N ARG A 145 -14.80 -7.86 14.49
CA ARG A 145 -13.84 -6.88 15.04
C ARG A 145 -14.50 -5.84 15.94
N ALA A 146 -15.72 -5.45 15.62
CA ALA A 146 -16.51 -4.53 16.44
C ALA A 146 -17.18 -5.21 17.66
N GLY A 147 -17.10 -6.52 17.79
CA GLY A 147 -17.82 -7.28 18.82
C GLY A 147 -19.33 -7.21 18.66
N VAL A 148 -19.82 -7.16 17.42
CA VAL A 148 -21.25 -7.17 17.08
C VAL A 148 -21.68 -8.59 16.74
N ASP A 149 -22.82 -9.01 17.31
CA ASP A 149 -23.44 -10.28 16.98
C ASP A 149 -23.79 -10.33 15.48
N ALA A 150 -23.31 -11.35 14.77
CA ALA A 150 -23.54 -11.51 13.34
C ALA A 150 -25.04 -11.51 12.96
N ARG A 151 -25.93 -11.96 13.87
CA ARG A 151 -27.39 -11.93 13.68
C ARG A 151 -27.94 -10.51 13.61
N LYS A 152 -27.27 -9.54 14.27
CA LYS A 152 -27.65 -8.12 14.34
C LYS A 152 -26.84 -7.23 13.41
N ALA A 153 -25.72 -7.73 12.88
CA ALA A 153 -24.86 -6.98 11.97
C ALA A 153 -25.58 -6.65 10.66
N GLU A 154 -25.30 -5.48 10.09
CA GLU A 154 -25.81 -5.10 8.77
C GLU A 154 -25.18 -5.96 7.68
N HIS A 155 -23.86 -6.16 7.77
CA HIS A 155 -23.07 -6.97 6.86
C HIS A 155 -22.33 -8.06 7.64
N VAL A 156 -22.27 -9.27 7.10
CA VAL A 156 -21.55 -10.42 7.61
C VAL A 156 -20.59 -10.89 6.53
N GLY A 157 -19.32 -11.09 6.89
CA GLY A 157 -18.31 -11.55 5.93
C GLY A 157 -17.87 -10.50 4.91
N ASP A 158 -18.13 -9.23 5.15
CA ASP A 158 -17.85 -8.10 4.23
C ASP A 158 -16.39 -8.04 3.78
N ILE A 159 -15.47 -8.33 4.69
CA ILE A 159 -14.02 -8.28 4.44
C ILE A 159 -13.27 -9.49 4.96
N GLY A 160 -13.93 -10.46 5.57
CA GLY A 160 -13.27 -11.61 6.19
C GLY A 160 -14.20 -12.53 6.95
N THR A 161 -13.63 -13.32 7.85
CA THR A 161 -14.30 -14.41 8.54
C THR A 161 -15.21 -13.91 9.66
N SER A 162 -16.43 -14.40 9.68
CA SER A 162 -17.39 -14.19 10.75
C SER A 162 -17.14 -15.19 11.88
N VAL A 163 -16.70 -14.71 13.05
CA VAL A 163 -16.46 -15.51 14.26
C VAL A 163 -17.31 -14.98 15.39
N THR A 164 -18.17 -15.81 15.95
CA THR A 164 -19.09 -15.42 17.02
C THR A 164 -18.90 -16.27 18.26
N THR A 165 -18.59 -17.55 18.13
CA THR A 165 -18.60 -18.55 19.20
C THR A 165 -17.25 -19.25 19.34
N VAL A 166 -17.07 -19.98 20.45
CA VAL A 166 -15.90 -20.84 20.63
C VAL A 166 -15.86 -21.99 19.62
N ASP A 167 -17.03 -22.46 19.16
CA ASP A 167 -17.15 -23.52 18.15
C ASP A 167 -16.70 -23.04 16.77
N ASP A 168 -17.05 -21.79 16.39
CA ASP A 168 -16.50 -21.14 15.20
C ASP A 168 -14.97 -21.10 15.24
N MET A 169 -14.41 -20.70 16.39
CA MET A 169 -12.97 -20.60 16.56
C MET A 169 -12.32 -21.99 16.57
N HIS A 170 -12.94 -22.98 17.17
CA HIS A 170 -12.46 -24.38 17.13
C HIS A 170 -12.40 -24.88 15.67
N THR A 171 -13.49 -24.69 14.92
CA THR A 171 -13.54 -25.06 13.49
C THR A 171 -12.46 -24.33 12.67
N LEU A 172 -12.30 -23.02 12.90
CA LEU A 172 -11.32 -22.19 12.18
C LEU A 172 -9.87 -22.63 12.45
N LEU A 173 -9.56 -23.12 13.64
CA LEU A 173 -8.21 -23.50 14.06
C LEU A 173 -7.93 -25.01 13.94
N GLU A 174 -8.89 -25.82 13.54
CA GLU A 174 -8.78 -27.28 13.48
C GLU A 174 -7.60 -27.73 12.58
N GLY A 175 -6.70 -28.52 13.12
CA GLY A 175 -5.55 -29.07 12.41
C GLY A 175 -4.43 -28.08 12.06
N LEU A 176 -4.48 -26.84 12.58
CA LEU A 176 -3.42 -25.85 12.40
C LEU A 176 -2.34 -26.02 13.48
N ASP A 177 -1.08 -26.11 13.07
CA ASP A 177 0.08 -26.18 13.98
C ASP A 177 0.54 -24.77 14.38
N LEU A 178 -0.11 -24.17 15.40
CA LEU A 178 0.21 -22.84 15.90
C LEU A 178 1.53 -22.74 16.67
N GLY A 179 2.14 -23.88 17.00
CA GLY A 179 3.49 -23.93 17.58
C GLY A 179 4.58 -23.78 16.54
N LYS A 180 4.31 -24.24 15.33
CA LYS A 180 5.25 -24.15 14.19
C LYS A 180 5.04 -22.86 13.38
N PHE A 181 3.80 -22.53 13.03
CA PHE A 181 3.46 -21.40 12.21
C PHE A 181 2.73 -20.33 13.04
N PRO A 182 3.20 -19.07 13.03
CA PRO A 182 2.55 -17.98 13.75
C PRO A 182 1.12 -17.73 13.28
N LEU A 183 0.25 -17.36 14.22
CA LEU A 183 -1.10 -16.89 13.97
C LEU A 183 -1.14 -15.37 13.95
N TYR A 184 -1.68 -14.76 12.89
CA TYR A 184 -1.87 -13.31 12.78
C TYR A 184 -3.35 -12.98 12.67
N VAL A 185 -3.85 -12.25 13.68
CA VAL A 185 -5.23 -11.78 13.77
C VAL A 185 -5.25 -10.33 14.23
N TYR A 186 -5.81 -9.45 13.44
CA TYR A 186 -6.18 -8.12 13.90
C TYR A 186 -7.59 -8.17 14.50
N ALA A 187 -7.66 -7.93 15.80
CA ALA A 187 -8.89 -8.09 16.60
C ALA A 187 -9.69 -6.78 16.79
N GLY A 188 -9.43 -5.76 15.95
CA GLY A 188 -10.11 -4.47 16.10
C GLY A 188 -9.61 -3.66 17.30
N ALA A 189 -10.53 -3.02 18.01
CA ALA A 189 -10.21 -2.20 19.17
C ALA A 189 -9.83 -3.00 20.43
N ASN A 190 -10.20 -4.29 20.51
CA ASN A 190 -10.04 -5.09 21.73
C ASN A 190 -9.64 -6.54 21.40
N ALA A 191 -8.44 -6.91 21.79
CA ALA A 191 -7.94 -8.27 21.60
C ALA A 191 -8.44 -9.26 22.67
N LEU A 192 -8.90 -8.80 23.83
CA LEU A 192 -9.24 -9.68 24.95
C LEU A 192 -10.36 -10.67 24.63
N PRO A 193 -11.50 -10.29 24.03
CA PRO A 193 -12.55 -11.23 23.64
C PRO A 193 -12.06 -12.29 22.65
N MET A 194 -11.30 -11.86 21.62
CA MET A 194 -10.73 -12.77 20.62
C MET A 194 -9.72 -13.73 21.22
N LEU A 195 -8.84 -13.22 22.09
CA LEU A 195 -7.87 -14.03 22.83
C LEU A 195 -8.57 -15.07 23.72
N SER A 196 -9.68 -14.69 24.35
CA SER A 196 -10.50 -15.60 25.15
C SER A 196 -11.12 -16.74 24.32
N LEU A 197 -11.64 -16.43 23.12
CA LEU A 197 -12.17 -17.44 22.20
C LEU A 197 -11.09 -18.38 21.69
N VAL A 198 -9.93 -17.85 21.26
CA VAL A 198 -8.79 -18.67 20.82
C VAL A 198 -8.30 -19.58 21.93
N ALA A 199 -8.12 -19.06 23.15
CA ALA A 199 -7.64 -19.84 24.28
C ALA A 199 -8.67 -20.91 24.74
N ALA A 200 -9.95 -20.60 24.69
CA ALA A 200 -11.03 -21.55 24.96
C ALA A 200 -11.08 -22.68 23.93
N ALA A 201 -10.98 -22.36 22.64
CA ALA A 201 -10.95 -23.34 21.56
C ALA A 201 -9.71 -24.26 21.65
N ARG A 202 -8.53 -23.70 21.97
CA ARG A 202 -7.31 -24.49 22.17
C ARG A 202 -7.42 -25.40 23.39
N ARG A 203 -7.99 -24.91 24.49
CA ARG A 203 -8.26 -25.72 25.69
C ARG A 203 -9.22 -26.88 25.37
N ALA A 204 -10.28 -26.62 24.60
CA ALA A 204 -11.20 -27.66 24.16
C ALA A 204 -10.52 -28.75 23.32
N ALA A 205 -9.56 -28.36 22.47
CA ALA A 205 -8.73 -29.28 21.69
C ALA A 205 -7.63 -29.98 22.50
N GLY A 206 -7.47 -29.66 23.80
CA GLY A 206 -6.39 -30.21 24.65
C GLY A 206 -5.00 -29.66 24.29
N GLU A 207 -4.93 -28.47 23.72
CA GLU A 207 -3.71 -27.88 23.22
C GLU A 207 -3.23 -26.71 24.09
N ASP A 208 -1.92 -26.45 24.05
CA ASP A 208 -1.24 -25.54 24.96
C ASP A 208 -1.01 -24.16 24.31
N MET A 209 -1.55 -23.13 24.94
CA MET A 209 -1.37 -21.73 24.52
C MET A 209 0.08 -21.25 24.63
N THR A 210 0.93 -21.86 25.46
CA THR A 210 2.35 -21.46 25.58
C THR A 210 3.14 -21.69 24.29
N LYS A 211 2.64 -22.54 23.39
CA LYS A 211 3.25 -22.80 22.07
C LYS A 211 2.76 -21.87 21.00
N VAL A 212 1.64 -21.18 21.20
CA VAL A 212 1.05 -20.27 20.19
C VAL A 212 1.95 -19.07 19.99
N ARG A 213 2.26 -18.79 18.72
CA ARG A 213 3.13 -17.68 18.29
C ARG A 213 2.36 -16.70 17.44
N GLY A 214 2.83 -15.46 17.38
CA GLY A 214 2.31 -14.49 16.43
C GLY A 214 1.64 -13.28 17.07
N ILE A 215 0.51 -12.88 16.53
CA ILE A 215 -0.20 -11.66 16.90
C ILE A 215 -1.70 -11.97 16.99
N ILE A 216 -2.31 -11.68 18.14
CA ILE A 216 -3.75 -11.47 18.28
C ILE A 216 -3.86 -10.05 18.82
N GLY A 217 -3.84 -9.06 17.93
CA GLY A 217 -3.51 -7.69 18.28
C GLY A 217 -4.71 -6.75 18.23
N ALA A 218 -4.79 -5.84 19.22
CA ALA A 218 -5.70 -4.72 19.25
C ALA A 218 -4.99 -3.42 18.85
N ASP A 219 -5.75 -2.51 18.24
CA ASP A 219 -5.38 -1.12 17.98
C ASP A 219 -6.61 -0.21 18.19
N PRO A 220 -6.98 0.11 19.43
CA PRO A 220 -8.17 0.95 19.68
C PRO A 220 -8.07 2.34 19.07
N ILE A 221 -6.88 2.95 19.01
CA ILE A 221 -6.69 4.25 18.34
C ILE A 221 -6.87 4.10 16.82
N GLY A 222 -6.26 3.07 16.20
CA GLY A 222 -6.45 2.78 14.79
C GLY A 222 -7.90 2.47 14.42
N ALA A 223 -8.62 1.70 15.25
CA ALA A 223 -10.04 1.45 15.08
C ALA A 223 -10.87 2.74 15.18
N LEU A 224 -10.59 3.58 16.18
CA LEU A 224 -11.25 4.88 16.34
C LEU A 224 -11.01 5.80 15.14
N VAL A 225 -9.80 5.82 14.59
CA VAL A 225 -9.48 6.60 13.38
C VAL A 225 -10.20 6.07 12.14
N THR A 226 -10.40 4.76 12.06
CA THR A 226 -11.10 4.13 10.94
C THR A 226 -12.61 4.38 11.01
N ASP A 227 -13.21 4.13 12.19
CA ASP A 227 -14.67 4.07 12.36
C ASP A 227 -15.26 5.41 12.83
N GLY A 228 -14.43 6.33 13.35
CA GLY A 228 -14.81 7.63 13.89
C GLY A 228 -15.45 7.56 15.29
N GLN A 229 -15.75 6.35 15.78
CA GLN A 229 -16.38 6.13 17.09
C GLN A 229 -16.02 4.77 17.67
N LEU A 230 -15.99 4.70 19.01
CA LEU A 230 -15.91 3.45 19.76
C LEU A 230 -17.03 3.42 20.82
N PRO A 231 -17.63 2.25 21.10
CA PRO A 231 -18.73 2.12 22.08
C PRO A 231 -18.26 2.21 23.53
N ALA A 232 -16.98 2.44 23.79
CA ALA A 232 -16.42 2.66 25.11
C ALA A 232 -15.27 3.67 25.06
N SER A 233 -14.89 4.22 26.23
CA SER A 233 -13.73 5.10 26.35
C SER A 233 -12.42 4.37 26.06
N LEU A 234 -11.39 5.10 25.60
CA LEU A 234 -10.05 4.54 25.40
C LEU A 234 -9.49 3.92 26.69
N ASP A 235 -9.81 4.46 27.87
CA ASP A 235 -9.42 3.88 29.15
C ASP A 235 -9.93 2.45 29.34
N ALA A 236 -11.17 2.17 28.97
CA ALA A 236 -11.75 0.83 29.05
C ALA A 236 -11.01 -0.17 28.11
N TYR A 237 -10.63 0.30 26.92
CA TYR A 237 -9.83 -0.50 25.99
C TYR A 237 -8.39 -0.70 26.49
N TYR A 238 -7.80 0.29 27.14
CA TYR A 238 -6.47 0.18 27.76
C TYR A 238 -6.48 -0.79 28.95
N ASP A 239 -7.55 -0.85 29.73
CA ASP A 239 -7.73 -1.84 30.79
C ASP A 239 -7.73 -3.27 30.22
N SER A 240 -8.50 -3.49 29.15
CA SER A 240 -8.55 -4.76 28.43
C SER A 240 -7.20 -5.12 27.79
N MET A 241 -6.51 -4.15 27.21
CA MET A 241 -5.17 -4.31 26.62
C MET A 241 -4.15 -4.73 27.68
N ALA A 242 -4.18 -4.11 28.87
CA ALA A 242 -3.30 -4.45 29.98
C ALA A 242 -3.60 -5.87 30.53
N ALA A 243 -4.86 -6.25 30.63
CA ALA A 243 -5.27 -7.59 31.04
C ALA A 243 -4.78 -8.66 30.04
N ALA A 244 -4.97 -8.42 28.73
CA ALA A 244 -4.50 -9.31 27.68
C ALA A 244 -2.97 -9.43 27.69
N ALA A 245 -2.25 -8.30 27.81
CA ALA A 245 -0.78 -8.28 27.86
C ALA A 245 -0.21 -9.07 29.04
N ARG A 246 -0.72 -8.85 30.25
CA ARG A 246 -0.28 -9.60 31.45
C ARG A 246 -0.54 -11.10 31.32
N TRP A 247 -1.71 -11.47 30.83
CA TRP A 247 -2.05 -12.87 30.66
C TRP A 247 -1.14 -13.54 29.63
N ALA A 248 -0.90 -12.87 28.50
CA ALA A 248 -0.06 -13.39 27.42
C ALA A 248 1.37 -13.67 27.88
N GLN A 249 1.97 -12.83 28.71
CA GLN A 249 3.33 -13.01 29.21
C GLN A 249 3.53 -14.37 29.89
N THR A 250 2.54 -14.84 30.62
CA THR A 250 2.62 -16.10 31.36
C THR A 250 2.09 -17.27 30.55
N ASN A 251 0.99 -17.09 29.85
CA ASN A 251 0.23 -18.18 29.22
C ASN A 251 0.48 -18.32 27.72
N ALA A 252 0.98 -17.27 27.06
CA ALA A 252 1.28 -17.27 25.62
C ALA A 252 2.51 -16.38 25.33
N PRO A 253 3.72 -16.72 25.86
CA PRO A 253 4.88 -15.82 25.85
C PRO A 253 5.44 -15.48 24.46
N HIS A 254 4.99 -16.19 23.44
CA HIS A 254 5.37 -15.95 22.04
C HIS A 254 4.31 -15.18 21.25
N LEU A 255 3.23 -14.75 21.91
CA LEU A 255 2.13 -14.00 21.31
C LEU A 255 2.23 -12.51 21.68
N ARG A 256 1.90 -11.63 20.74
CA ARG A 256 1.76 -10.20 20.96
C ARG A 256 0.28 -9.82 20.88
N THR A 257 -0.13 -8.90 21.77
CA THR A 257 -1.55 -8.53 21.92
C THR A 257 -1.86 -7.10 21.46
N VAL A 258 -0.85 -6.36 20.99
CA VAL A 258 -0.98 -5.01 20.45
C VAL A 258 -0.41 -4.96 19.04
N PHE A 259 -1.21 -4.45 18.11
CA PHE A 259 -0.83 -4.38 16.69
C PHE A 259 -1.11 -2.99 16.13
N VAL A 260 -0.11 -2.11 16.18
CA VAL A 260 -0.22 -0.73 15.68
C VAL A 260 -0.19 -0.74 14.15
N ARG A 261 -1.27 -0.29 13.52
CA ARG A 261 -1.47 -0.35 12.07
C ARG A 261 -1.29 1.00 11.40
N SER A 262 -0.52 1.02 10.33
CA SER A 262 -0.28 2.22 9.52
C SER A 262 -1.26 2.39 8.37
N ASP A 263 -1.91 1.33 7.93
CA ASP A 263 -2.80 1.33 6.76
C ASP A 263 -3.99 2.27 6.91
N VAL A 264 -4.44 2.57 8.13
CA VAL A 264 -5.47 3.56 8.41
C VAL A 264 -5.06 4.98 7.98
N TYR A 265 -3.78 5.31 8.08
CA TYR A 265 -3.22 6.61 7.68
C TYR A 265 -2.79 6.61 6.22
N SER A 266 -2.09 5.57 5.78
CA SER A 266 -1.61 5.45 4.41
C SER A 266 -2.75 5.37 3.40
N SER A 267 -3.84 4.67 3.71
CA SER A 267 -5.05 4.65 2.89
C SER A 267 -5.76 6.02 2.86
N GLY A 268 -5.62 6.84 3.90
CA GLY A 268 -6.09 8.23 3.89
C GLY A 268 -5.27 9.17 3.00
N GLY A 269 -4.16 8.69 2.42
CA GLY A 269 -3.27 9.46 1.56
C GLY A 269 -2.06 10.09 2.26
N ALA A 270 -1.77 9.70 3.51
CA ALA A 270 -0.59 10.15 4.23
C ALA A 270 0.71 9.91 3.45
N ASN A 271 1.72 10.73 3.70
CA ASN A 271 3.08 10.43 3.30
C ASN A 271 3.77 9.54 4.34
N ASP A 272 4.93 8.96 4.00
CA ASP A 272 5.64 8.02 4.85
C ASP A 272 6.07 8.62 6.21
N VAL A 273 6.34 9.91 6.28
CA VAL A 273 6.70 10.61 7.53
C VAL A 273 5.50 10.71 8.47
N GLN A 274 4.34 11.15 7.95
CA GLN A 274 3.10 11.24 8.72
C GLN A 274 2.65 9.86 9.21
N GLU A 275 2.65 8.87 8.32
CA GLU A 275 2.31 7.47 8.62
C GLU A 275 3.12 6.95 9.82
N VAL A 276 4.45 6.98 9.70
CA VAL A 276 5.35 6.40 10.70
C VAL A 276 5.34 7.19 12.00
N ALA A 277 5.35 8.53 11.95
CA ALA A 277 5.33 9.37 13.14
C ALA A 277 4.05 9.16 13.97
N THR A 278 2.90 9.03 13.29
CA THR A 278 1.62 8.77 13.96
C THR A 278 1.58 7.37 14.58
N CYS A 279 2.10 6.33 13.90
CA CYS A 279 2.23 4.99 14.47
C CYS A 279 3.14 4.97 15.70
N LEU A 280 4.27 5.69 15.69
CA LEU A 280 5.17 5.80 16.85
C LEU A 280 4.50 6.52 18.00
N ALA A 281 3.74 7.60 17.74
CA ALA A 281 2.98 8.31 18.76
C ALA A 281 1.84 7.43 19.34
N THR A 282 1.17 6.63 18.51
CA THR A 282 0.18 5.63 18.93
C THR A 282 0.81 4.59 19.86
N ALA A 283 1.93 3.99 19.45
CA ALA A 283 2.65 3.03 20.27
C ALA A 283 3.15 3.66 21.59
N THR A 284 3.57 4.90 21.56
CA THR A 284 3.98 5.67 22.77
C THR A 284 2.80 5.88 23.73
N ALA A 285 1.61 6.20 23.20
CA ALA A 285 0.39 6.27 24.00
C ALA A 285 0.05 4.92 24.66
N TYR A 286 0.19 3.81 23.93
CA TYR A 286 -0.02 2.46 24.49
C TYR A 286 1.00 2.11 25.54
N ILE A 287 2.29 2.43 25.36
CA ILE A 287 3.31 2.25 26.41
C ILE A 287 2.90 2.98 27.69
N ARG A 288 2.53 4.27 27.60
CA ARG A 288 2.09 5.06 28.77
C ARG A 288 0.89 4.40 29.45
N ALA A 289 -0.16 4.09 28.68
CA ALA A 289 -1.38 3.47 29.20
C ALA A 289 -1.13 2.13 29.90
N LEU A 290 -0.25 1.28 29.33
CA LEU A 290 0.11 -0.01 29.90
C LEU A 290 0.97 0.16 31.17
N CYS A 291 1.94 1.07 31.17
CA CYS A 291 2.77 1.34 32.34
C CYS A 291 1.97 1.96 33.51
N GLU A 292 1.02 2.84 33.24
CA GLU A 292 0.08 3.38 34.23
C GLU A 292 -0.77 2.28 34.88
N ARG A 293 -0.99 1.18 34.14
CA ARG A 293 -1.69 -0.01 34.63
C ARG A 293 -0.78 -1.06 35.24
N GLY A 294 0.48 -0.70 35.52
CA GLY A 294 1.44 -1.48 36.29
C GLY A 294 2.26 -2.49 35.51
N LEU A 295 2.26 -2.46 34.16
CA LEU A 295 3.25 -3.21 33.37
C LEU A 295 4.58 -2.45 33.40
N THR A 296 5.68 -3.18 33.37
CA THR A 296 7.00 -2.58 33.12
C THR A 296 7.11 -2.16 31.66
N ILE A 297 8.04 -1.29 31.35
CA ILE A 297 8.31 -0.89 29.97
C ILE A 297 8.66 -2.08 29.07
N ASP A 298 9.41 -3.05 29.60
CA ASP A 298 9.81 -4.24 28.86
C ASP A 298 8.61 -5.14 28.54
N GLU A 299 7.70 -5.27 29.46
CA GLU A 299 6.44 -5.99 29.28
C GLU A 299 5.54 -5.29 28.27
N ALA A 300 5.38 -3.96 28.37
CA ALA A 300 4.55 -3.17 27.47
C ALA A 300 5.10 -3.17 26.04
N ALA A 301 6.36 -2.79 25.84
CA ALA A 301 6.99 -2.74 24.53
C ALA A 301 7.12 -4.13 23.90
N GLY A 302 7.33 -5.18 24.73
CA GLY A 302 7.35 -6.57 24.30
C GLY A 302 6.04 -7.05 23.66
N GLN A 303 4.91 -6.43 23.97
CA GLN A 303 3.60 -6.78 23.41
C GLN A 303 3.29 -6.08 22.09
N ILE A 304 4.05 -5.04 21.72
CA ILE A 304 3.73 -4.22 20.53
C ILE A 304 4.39 -4.81 19.27
N ALA A 305 3.58 -4.97 18.22
CA ALA A 305 4.01 -5.19 16.87
C ALA A 305 3.48 -4.05 15.97
N PHE A 306 4.15 -3.80 14.86
CA PHE A 306 3.78 -2.76 13.90
C PHE A 306 3.42 -3.38 12.56
N GLY A 307 2.34 -2.86 11.93
CA GLY A 307 1.95 -3.17 10.57
C GLY A 307 2.20 -1.96 9.67
N PHE A 308 3.20 -2.01 8.77
CA PHE A 308 3.50 -0.92 7.86
C PHE A 308 3.03 -1.18 6.43
N SER A 309 2.48 -0.13 5.81
CA SER A 309 2.13 -0.12 4.40
C SER A 309 3.36 0.19 3.54
N MET A 310 3.56 -0.58 2.47
CA MET A 310 4.66 -0.35 1.53
C MET A 310 4.13 0.32 0.27
N GLY A 311 4.63 1.53 0.00
CA GLY A 311 4.16 2.37 -1.10
C GLY A 311 5.06 2.32 -2.34
N ALA A 312 4.77 3.20 -3.31
CA ALA A 312 5.36 3.17 -4.64
C ALA A 312 6.80 3.70 -4.74
N ASN A 313 7.30 4.46 -3.74
CA ASN A 313 8.65 5.00 -3.80
C ASN A 313 9.68 4.03 -3.21
N PHE A 314 10.26 3.19 -4.06
CA PHE A 314 11.14 2.09 -3.71
C PHE A 314 12.24 2.47 -2.68
N PHE A 315 13.01 3.51 -2.95
CA PHE A 315 14.12 3.90 -2.07
C PHE A 315 13.65 4.53 -0.75
N LEU A 316 12.54 5.26 -0.76
CA LEU A 316 11.97 5.79 0.48
C LEU A 316 11.39 4.69 1.36
N GLN A 317 10.81 3.64 0.78
CA GLN A 317 10.30 2.51 1.58
C GLN A 317 11.44 1.79 2.30
N ILE A 318 12.57 1.56 1.63
CA ILE A 318 13.78 1.01 2.27
C ILE A 318 14.26 1.94 3.39
N ALA A 319 14.36 3.24 3.11
CA ALA A 319 14.80 4.24 4.07
C ALA A 319 13.84 4.35 5.28
N LYS A 320 12.51 4.24 5.06
CA LYS A 320 11.46 4.22 6.10
C LYS A 320 11.70 3.11 7.11
N LEU A 321 11.84 1.87 6.64
CA LEU A 321 12.05 0.71 7.50
C LEU A 321 13.40 0.76 8.24
N ARG A 322 14.44 1.27 7.59
CA ARG A 322 15.74 1.47 8.24
C ARG A 322 15.71 2.61 9.27
N ALA A 323 14.95 3.67 9.01
CA ALA A 323 14.84 4.83 9.89
C ALA A 323 13.98 4.58 11.14
N VAL A 324 12.91 3.79 11.04
CA VAL A 324 11.95 3.61 12.12
C VAL A 324 12.53 2.80 13.29
N ARG A 325 13.37 1.80 13.01
CA ARG A 325 13.97 0.94 14.06
C ARG A 325 14.81 1.73 15.09
N PRO A 326 15.76 2.60 14.68
CA PRO A 326 16.50 3.44 15.64
C PRO A 326 15.61 4.39 16.43
N ILE A 327 14.56 4.93 15.80
CA ILE A 327 13.62 5.83 16.49
C ILE A 327 12.87 5.08 17.57
N TRP A 328 12.32 3.89 17.26
CA TRP A 328 11.65 3.05 18.23
C TRP A 328 12.57 2.64 19.39
N ALA A 329 13.78 2.20 19.06
CA ALA A 329 14.77 1.85 20.08
C ALA A 329 15.07 3.03 21.01
N GLN A 330 15.17 4.25 20.48
CA GLN A 330 15.37 5.46 21.26
C GLN A 330 14.17 5.78 22.15
N ILE A 331 12.93 5.63 21.63
CA ILE A 331 11.70 5.83 22.42
C ILE A 331 11.67 4.84 23.59
N VAL A 332 11.80 3.55 23.33
CA VAL A 332 11.75 2.51 24.38
C VAL A 332 12.89 2.69 25.41
N LYS A 333 14.09 3.04 24.94
CA LYS A 333 15.21 3.36 25.80
C LYS A 333 14.94 4.58 26.71
N ALA A 334 14.26 5.60 26.20
CA ALA A 334 13.89 6.79 27.01
C ALA A 334 12.89 6.44 28.12
N PHE A 335 12.05 5.43 27.95
CA PHE A 335 11.22 4.86 29.00
C PHE A 335 11.96 3.90 29.94
N GLY A 336 13.25 3.61 29.69
CA GLY A 336 14.07 2.72 30.51
C GLY A 336 14.07 1.26 30.07
N GLY A 337 13.55 0.96 28.88
CA GLY A 337 13.47 -0.41 28.34
C GLY A 337 14.84 -1.01 27.99
N ASN A 338 14.97 -2.31 28.15
CA ASN A 338 16.17 -3.09 27.88
C ASN A 338 16.42 -3.30 26.36
N ALA A 339 17.56 -3.91 26.01
CA ALA A 339 17.94 -4.11 24.61
C ALA A 339 16.97 -5.02 23.83
N GLU A 340 16.29 -5.96 24.48
CA GLU A 340 15.33 -6.84 23.78
C GLU A 340 14.02 -6.09 23.47
N SER A 341 13.50 -5.32 24.43
CA SER A 341 12.27 -4.53 24.26
C SER A 341 12.42 -3.37 23.25
N GLN A 342 13.66 -2.91 23.01
CA GLN A 342 14.00 -1.91 21.99
C GLN A 342 13.90 -2.47 20.55
N LYS A 343 13.83 -3.79 20.36
CA LYS A 343 13.71 -4.41 19.03
C LYS A 343 12.30 -4.27 18.47
N MET A 344 12.16 -3.51 17.41
CA MET A 344 10.89 -3.33 16.70
C MET A 344 10.52 -4.59 15.91
N ARG A 345 9.28 -5.05 16.02
CA ARG A 345 8.74 -6.13 15.19
C ARG A 345 7.83 -5.55 14.12
N ILE A 346 8.13 -5.88 12.87
CA ILE A 346 7.53 -5.27 11.69
C ILE A 346 6.87 -6.33 10.82
N HIS A 347 5.55 -6.25 10.71
CA HIS A 347 4.76 -6.85 9.65
C HIS A 347 4.52 -5.80 8.57
N ALA A 348 4.61 -6.16 7.29
CA ALA A 348 4.37 -5.23 6.21
C ALA A 348 3.34 -5.76 5.22
N ARG A 349 2.72 -4.86 4.46
CA ARG A 349 1.83 -5.21 3.36
C ARG A 349 1.93 -4.18 2.22
N PRO A 350 1.54 -4.53 0.99
CA PRO A 350 1.39 -3.55 -0.08
C PRO A 350 0.32 -2.52 0.28
N ALA A 351 0.57 -1.25 -0.01
CA ALA A 351 -0.39 -0.19 0.26
C ALA A 351 -1.55 -0.20 -0.75
N LEU A 352 -2.78 -0.38 -0.28
CA LEU A 352 -3.99 -0.36 -1.11
C LEU A 352 -4.15 0.99 -1.85
N PHE A 353 -3.68 2.08 -1.26
CA PHE A 353 -3.70 3.41 -1.85
C PHE A 353 -3.13 3.47 -3.28
N PHE A 354 -2.12 2.65 -3.60
CA PHE A 354 -1.44 2.63 -4.90
C PHE A 354 -2.00 1.59 -5.89
N LYS A 355 -3.09 0.89 -5.54
CA LYS A 355 -3.71 -0.12 -6.42
C LYS A 355 -4.77 0.49 -7.32
N THR A 356 -4.96 -0.12 -8.49
CA THR A 356 -5.93 0.34 -9.51
C THR A 356 -6.97 -0.73 -9.78
N ILE A 357 -8.20 -0.31 -10.11
CA ILE A 357 -9.26 -1.22 -10.58
C ILE A 357 -9.21 -1.43 -12.10
N TYR A 358 -8.68 -0.44 -12.83
CA TYR A 358 -8.38 -0.59 -14.25
C TYR A 358 -6.96 -1.10 -14.43
N ASP A 359 -6.75 -1.94 -15.45
CA ASP A 359 -5.50 -2.64 -15.72
C ASP A 359 -4.94 -3.36 -14.46
N PRO A 360 -5.78 -4.20 -13.80
CA PRO A 360 -5.46 -4.76 -12.48
C PRO A 360 -4.23 -5.67 -12.49
N TYR A 361 -3.89 -6.28 -13.62
CA TYR A 361 -2.68 -7.11 -13.73
C TYR A 361 -1.38 -6.32 -13.51
N VAL A 362 -1.37 -5.00 -13.71
CA VAL A 362 -0.24 -4.14 -13.36
C VAL A 362 -0.03 -4.07 -11.86
N ASN A 363 -1.05 -4.36 -11.03
CA ASN A 363 -0.89 -4.47 -9.59
C ASN A 363 0.05 -5.62 -9.17
N MET A 364 0.22 -6.66 -9.99
CA MET A 364 1.23 -7.70 -9.73
C MET A 364 2.64 -7.12 -9.72
N LEU A 365 2.93 -6.21 -10.66
CA LEU A 365 4.21 -5.52 -10.75
C LEU A 365 4.41 -4.55 -9.58
N ARG A 366 3.35 -3.83 -9.19
CA ARG A 366 3.38 -2.95 -8.00
C ARG A 366 3.66 -3.75 -6.75
N ASN A 367 2.91 -4.83 -6.52
CA ASN A 367 3.10 -5.72 -5.37
C ASN A 367 4.53 -6.28 -5.33
N THR A 368 5.07 -6.71 -6.46
CA THR A 368 6.45 -7.25 -6.54
C THR A 368 7.47 -6.22 -6.07
N THR A 369 7.38 -4.96 -6.54
CA THR A 369 8.34 -3.91 -6.17
C THR A 369 8.15 -3.42 -4.74
N GLU A 370 6.93 -3.38 -4.23
CA GLU A 370 6.63 -3.03 -2.84
C GLU A 370 7.14 -4.10 -1.87
N ILE A 371 6.90 -5.40 -2.15
CA ILE A 371 7.44 -6.52 -1.37
C ILE A 371 8.97 -6.49 -1.41
N PHE A 372 9.57 -6.29 -2.57
CA PHE A 372 11.03 -6.21 -2.71
C PHE A 372 11.62 -5.08 -1.87
N SER A 373 11.00 -3.89 -1.87
CA SER A 373 11.46 -2.78 -1.02
C SER A 373 11.37 -3.10 0.48
N GLY A 374 10.30 -3.80 0.89
CA GLY A 374 10.11 -4.28 2.27
C GLY A 374 11.20 -5.27 2.69
N VAL A 375 11.47 -6.27 1.85
CA VAL A 375 12.51 -7.28 2.09
C VAL A 375 13.89 -6.64 2.22
N VAL A 376 14.25 -5.74 1.31
CA VAL A 376 15.54 -5.01 1.36
C VAL A 376 15.63 -4.09 2.57
N GLY A 377 14.52 -3.45 2.95
CA GLY A 377 14.45 -2.56 4.11
C GLY A 377 14.49 -3.29 5.47
N GLY A 378 14.21 -4.58 5.49
CA GLY A 378 14.23 -5.43 6.69
C GLY A 378 12.88 -5.45 7.41
N ILE A 379 12.20 -6.58 7.34
CA ILE A 379 10.89 -6.87 7.96
C ILE A 379 10.93 -8.22 8.68
N ASP A 380 9.99 -8.49 9.60
CA ASP A 380 9.84 -9.81 10.20
C ASP A 380 8.89 -10.70 9.40
N SER A 381 7.90 -10.09 8.72
CA SER A 381 6.93 -10.80 7.88
C SER A 381 6.29 -9.86 6.87
N PHE A 382 5.77 -10.43 5.78
CA PHE A 382 5.06 -9.68 4.76
C PHE A 382 3.75 -10.38 4.38
N GLU A 383 2.67 -9.61 4.29
CA GLU A 383 1.42 -10.04 3.68
C GLU A 383 1.44 -9.71 2.18
N SER A 384 1.28 -10.72 1.33
CA SER A 384 1.09 -10.50 -0.09
C SER A 384 -0.39 -10.26 -0.40
N ALA A 385 -0.71 -9.08 -0.92
CA ALA A 385 -2.05 -8.79 -1.39
C ALA A 385 -2.27 -9.35 -2.82
N PRO A 386 -3.41 -9.98 -3.11
CA PRO A 386 -3.81 -10.32 -4.46
C PRO A 386 -3.90 -9.07 -5.36
N PHE A 387 -3.58 -9.20 -6.66
CA PHE A 387 -3.61 -8.07 -7.59
C PHE A 387 -5.02 -7.49 -7.79
N ASP A 388 -6.05 -8.30 -7.55
CA ASP A 388 -7.46 -7.96 -7.68
C ASP A 388 -8.12 -7.51 -6.35
N GLU A 389 -7.36 -7.39 -5.26
CA GLU A 389 -7.83 -6.92 -3.95
C GLU A 389 -8.70 -5.64 -3.99
N PRO A 390 -8.41 -4.59 -4.81
CA PRO A 390 -9.27 -3.40 -4.85
C PRO A 390 -10.62 -3.64 -5.55
N ILE A 391 -10.85 -4.82 -6.11
CA ILE A 391 -12.03 -5.16 -6.92
C ILE A 391 -12.88 -6.23 -6.24
N ARG A 392 -12.24 -7.27 -5.68
CA ARG A 392 -12.89 -8.48 -5.17
C ARG A 392 -11.99 -9.25 -4.21
N LYS A 393 -12.54 -10.19 -3.47
CA LYS A 393 -11.74 -11.19 -2.74
C LYS A 393 -10.88 -11.99 -3.73
N GLY A 394 -9.64 -12.27 -3.33
CA GLY A 394 -8.71 -13.03 -4.15
C GLY A 394 -9.19 -14.45 -4.43
N ASP A 395 -8.94 -14.96 -5.63
CA ASP A 395 -9.14 -16.37 -5.96
C ASP A 395 -7.83 -17.18 -5.85
N GLU A 396 -7.91 -18.48 -6.12
CA GLU A 396 -6.72 -19.36 -6.10
C GLU A 396 -5.60 -18.82 -7.00
N PHE A 397 -5.94 -18.31 -8.19
CA PHE A 397 -4.96 -17.76 -9.12
C PHE A 397 -4.27 -16.52 -8.57
N SER A 398 -5.05 -15.53 -8.13
CA SER A 398 -4.52 -14.26 -7.64
C SER A 398 -3.74 -14.43 -6.32
N ARG A 399 -4.23 -15.27 -5.39
CA ARG A 399 -3.52 -15.65 -4.16
C ARG A 399 -2.21 -16.40 -4.46
N ARG A 400 -2.23 -17.34 -5.40
CA ARG A 400 -1.03 -18.07 -5.83
C ARG A 400 0.04 -17.11 -6.35
N ILE A 401 -0.30 -16.18 -7.22
CA ILE A 401 0.65 -15.20 -7.74
C ILE A 401 1.22 -14.35 -6.59
N ALA A 402 0.36 -13.83 -5.72
CA ALA A 402 0.76 -13.00 -4.58
C ALA A 402 1.76 -13.73 -3.66
N ARG A 403 1.45 -14.96 -3.24
CA ARG A 403 2.33 -15.78 -2.42
C ARG A 403 3.65 -16.10 -3.12
N ASN A 404 3.60 -16.48 -4.40
CA ASN A 404 4.78 -16.87 -5.16
C ASN A 404 5.78 -15.72 -5.36
N ILE A 405 5.37 -14.45 -5.30
CA ILE A 405 6.30 -13.31 -5.31
C ILE A 405 7.31 -13.46 -4.16
N GLN A 406 6.84 -13.76 -2.95
CA GLN A 406 7.72 -13.88 -1.78
C GLN A 406 8.57 -15.13 -1.82
N ILE A 407 8.00 -16.27 -2.22
CA ILE A 407 8.73 -17.54 -2.39
C ILE A 407 9.85 -17.36 -3.41
N MET A 408 9.57 -16.74 -4.54
CA MET A 408 10.55 -16.45 -5.58
C MET A 408 11.69 -15.57 -5.06
N LEU A 409 11.39 -14.54 -4.27
CA LEU A 409 12.41 -13.69 -3.66
C LEU A 409 13.32 -14.46 -2.70
N GLN A 410 12.79 -15.44 -1.95
CA GLN A 410 13.58 -16.28 -1.04
C GLN A 410 14.40 -17.32 -1.80
N GLU A 411 13.80 -18.04 -2.74
CA GLU A 411 14.36 -19.26 -3.34
C GLU A 411 15.15 -19.00 -4.63
N GLU A 412 14.65 -18.09 -5.51
CA GLU A 412 15.28 -17.87 -6.81
C GLU A 412 16.21 -16.64 -6.81
N PHE A 413 15.79 -15.55 -6.14
CA PHE A 413 16.54 -14.29 -6.15
C PHE A 413 17.56 -14.16 -5.01
N GLY A 414 17.63 -15.17 -4.11
CA GLY A 414 18.64 -15.20 -3.05
C GLY A 414 18.56 -14.05 -2.05
N MET A 415 17.35 -13.49 -1.83
CA MET A 415 17.18 -12.30 -0.98
C MET A 415 17.31 -12.57 0.52
N LEU A 416 17.61 -13.80 0.92
CA LEU A 416 17.95 -14.12 2.29
C LEU A 416 19.31 -13.56 2.71
N GLN A 417 20.16 -13.15 1.77
CA GLN A 417 21.47 -12.56 2.03
C GLN A 417 21.88 -11.58 0.91
N PRO A 418 22.81 -10.61 1.19
CA PRO A 418 23.41 -10.33 2.50
C PRO A 418 22.45 -9.63 3.47
N ILE A 419 22.83 -9.50 4.75
CA ILE A 419 22.05 -8.72 5.73
C ILE A 419 22.18 -7.24 5.38
N ASP A 420 21.06 -6.50 5.42
CA ASP A 420 21.00 -5.07 5.08
C ASP A 420 21.71 -4.75 3.74
N PRO A 421 21.27 -5.33 2.62
CA PRO A 421 21.96 -5.21 1.33
C PRO A 421 22.08 -3.76 0.82
N ALA A 422 21.20 -2.87 1.29
CA ALA A 422 21.22 -1.44 0.97
C ALA A 422 22.18 -0.64 1.86
N GLY A 423 22.70 -1.24 2.93
CA GLY A 423 23.65 -0.62 3.85
C GLY A 423 24.98 -0.28 3.17
N GLY A 424 25.48 0.94 3.41
CA GLY A 424 26.67 1.47 2.76
C GLY A 424 26.41 2.18 1.42
N SER A 425 25.21 2.08 0.84
CA SER A 425 24.84 2.91 -0.30
C SER A 425 24.75 4.38 0.10
N TRP A 426 25.52 5.23 -0.55
CA TRP A 426 25.50 6.68 -0.26
C TRP A 426 24.08 7.27 -0.36
N ALA A 427 23.30 6.85 -1.34
CA ALA A 427 21.92 7.29 -1.50
C ALA A 427 21.04 6.81 -0.33
N VAL A 428 21.03 5.50 -0.06
CA VAL A 428 20.16 4.93 0.97
C VAL A 428 20.50 5.42 2.37
N GLU A 429 21.79 5.54 2.70
CA GLU A 429 22.22 6.07 4.00
C GLU A 429 21.77 7.53 4.19
N THR A 430 21.94 8.36 3.14
CA THR A 430 21.50 9.76 3.18
C THR A 430 19.99 9.87 3.33
N LEU A 431 19.21 9.11 2.53
CA LEU A 431 17.75 9.08 2.61
C LEU A 431 17.26 8.55 3.96
N THR A 432 17.91 7.51 4.50
CA THR A 432 17.59 6.98 5.83
C THR A 432 17.78 8.03 6.92
N ARG A 433 18.88 8.81 6.88
CA ARG A 433 19.12 9.91 7.81
C ARG A 433 18.05 10.98 7.70
N GLN A 434 17.77 11.45 6.49
CA GLN A 434 16.74 12.48 6.26
C GLN A 434 15.36 12.01 6.69
N MET A 435 15.00 10.76 6.40
CA MET A 435 13.75 10.16 6.83
C MET A 435 13.66 10.11 8.36
N LYS A 436 14.72 9.64 9.02
CA LYS A 436 14.80 9.59 10.49
C LYS A 436 14.60 10.96 11.13
N GLU A 437 15.29 11.99 10.62
CA GLU A 437 15.17 13.37 11.11
C GLU A 437 13.75 13.92 10.97
N LYS A 438 13.09 13.66 9.83
CA LYS A 438 11.73 14.14 9.58
C LYS A 438 10.68 13.39 10.39
N ILE A 439 10.78 12.06 10.48
CA ILE A 439 9.89 11.25 11.31
C ILE A 439 10.01 11.69 12.78
N TRP A 440 11.24 11.85 13.26
CA TRP A 440 11.47 12.29 14.64
C TRP A 440 10.87 13.67 14.93
N LYS A 441 11.05 14.62 14.02
CA LYS A 441 10.48 15.97 14.14
C LYS A 441 8.94 15.94 14.14
N GLU A 442 8.34 15.16 13.25
CA GLU A 442 6.87 15.03 13.19
C GLU A 442 6.33 14.35 14.45
N PHE A 443 6.99 13.27 14.91
CA PHE A 443 6.68 12.62 16.19
C PHE A 443 6.72 13.60 17.36
N GLN A 444 7.79 14.41 17.48
CA GLN A 444 7.89 15.43 18.52
C GLN A 444 6.75 16.46 18.41
N SER A 445 6.40 16.87 17.21
CA SER A 445 5.29 17.81 16.99
C SER A 445 3.93 17.23 17.43
N ILE A 446 3.70 15.92 17.26
CA ILE A 446 2.50 15.25 17.78
C ILE A 446 2.54 15.22 19.32
N GLU A 447 3.68 14.87 19.91
CA GLU A 447 3.84 14.82 21.36
C GLU A 447 3.68 16.21 22.03
N GLU A 448 4.19 17.28 21.42
CA GLU A 448 4.04 18.66 21.87
C GLU A 448 2.58 19.14 21.89
N ARG A 449 1.71 18.55 21.07
CA ARG A 449 0.26 18.82 21.03
C ARG A 449 -0.55 18.05 22.08
N GLY A 450 0.11 17.33 22.99
CA GLY A 450 -0.54 16.48 23.99
C GLY A 450 -0.58 14.98 23.60
N GLY A 451 0.17 14.58 22.58
CA GLY A 451 0.22 13.24 22.06
C GLY A 451 -0.81 12.95 20.95
N VAL A 452 -0.82 11.72 20.49
CA VAL A 452 -1.62 11.30 19.33
C VAL A 452 -3.12 11.53 19.53
N ILE A 453 -3.65 11.29 20.74
CA ILE A 453 -5.10 11.42 21.01
C ILE A 453 -5.56 12.88 20.88
N ASP A 454 -4.85 13.82 21.50
CA ASP A 454 -5.20 15.23 21.40
C ASP A 454 -4.99 15.78 19.98
N ALA A 455 -3.95 15.31 19.29
CA ALA A 455 -3.71 15.64 17.89
C ALA A 455 -4.83 15.12 16.95
N LEU A 456 -5.37 13.92 17.21
CA LEU A 456 -6.51 13.36 16.48
C LEU A 456 -7.82 14.08 16.83
N ARG A 457 -8.09 14.36 18.12
CA ARG A 457 -9.29 15.09 18.55
C ARG A 457 -9.34 16.51 18.01
N SER A 458 -8.18 17.17 17.91
CA SER A 458 -8.09 18.50 17.29
C SER A 458 -8.23 18.49 15.76
N GLY A 459 -8.19 17.32 15.12
CA GLY A 459 -8.22 17.18 13.66
C GLY A 459 -6.87 17.45 12.98
N SER A 460 -5.82 17.79 13.71
CA SER A 460 -4.55 18.25 13.13
C SER A 460 -3.83 17.16 12.31
N ILE A 461 -3.97 15.88 12.66
CA ILE A 461 -3.45 14.76 11.89
C ILE A 461 -4.28 14.58 10.61
N GLN A 462 -5.61 14.59 10.73
CA GLN A 462 -6.54 14.47 9.61
C GLN A 462 -6.32 15.57 8.58
N ASP A 463 -6.20 16.82 9.00
CA ASP A 463 -5.95 17.98 8.14
C ASP A 463 -4.61 17.87 7.41
N GLY A 464 -3.57 17.42 8.12
CA GLY A 464 -2.25 17.20 7.55
C GLY A 464 -2.26 16.13 6.46
N ILE A 465 -2.98 15.03 6.67
CA ILE A 465 -3.15 13.94 5.69
C ILE A 465 -3.98 14.41 4.49
N ALA A 466 -5.09 15.10 4.74
CA ALA A 466 -5.96 15.65 3.70
C ALA A 466 -5.21 16.64 2.78
N ALA A 467 -4.30 17.44 3.32
CA ALA A 467 -3.46 18.35 2.54
C ALA A 467 -2.52 17.58 1.57
N ILE A 468 -1.91 16.50 2.03
CA ILE A 468 -1.07 15.65 1.16
C ILE A 468 -1.92 14.93 0.10
N LEU A 469 -3.08 14.41 0.47
CA LEU A 469 -4.01 13.77 -0.48
C LEU A 469 -4.42 14.75 -1.59
N ALA A 470 -4.78 15.97 -1.22
CA ALA A 470 -5.15 17.03 -2.18
C ALA A 470 -3.98 17.36 -3.13
N GLU A 471 -2.75 17.42 -2.63
CA GLU A 471 -1.56 17.62 -3.46
C GLU A 471 -1.33 16.44 -4.43
N ARG A 472 -1.50 15.20 -3.96
CA ARG A 472 -1.39 13.98 -4.79
C ARG A 472 -2.43 14.00 -5.92
N PHE A 473 -3.69 14.31 -5.63
CA PHE A 473 -4.73 14.43 -6.66
C PHE A 473 -4.41 15.52 -7.66
N LYS A 474 -4.04 16.72 -7.19
CA LYS A 474 -3.65 17.83 -8.09
C LYS A 474 -2.49 17.45 -9.01
N LYS A 475 -1.48 16.74 -8.52
CA LYS A 475 -0.35 16.29 -9.36
C LYS A 475 -0.75 15.18 -10.34
N SER A 476 -1.66 14.28 -9.94
CA SER A 476 -2.19 13.25 -10.83
C SER A 476 -3.07 13.86 -11.94
N GLU A 477 -3.88 14.88 -11.64
CA GLU A 477 -4.74 15.59 -12.60
C GLU A 477 -3.95 16.21 -13.75
N ILE A 478 -2.80 16.82 -13.47
CA ILE A 478 -1.89 17.36 -14.47
C ILE A 478 -0.90 16.34 -15.02
N ARG A 479 -1.06 15.05 -14.68
CA ARG A 479 -0.20 13.94 -15.11
C ARG A 479 1.28 14.15 -14.77
N LYS A 480 1.58 14.96 -13.73
CA LYS A 480 2.91 15.06 -13.16
C LYS A 480 3.25 13.78 -12.42
N ASP A 481 2.32 13.29 -11.62
CA ASP A 481 2.35 11.95 -11.07
C ASP A 481 1.62 10.99 -12.02
N ARG A 482 2.32 9.95 -12.44
CA ARG A 482 1.85 9.04 -13.49
C ARG A 482 1.44 7.70 -12.88
N ILE A 483 0.22 7.28 -13.18
CA ILE A 483 -0.36 6.01 -12.74
C ILE A 483 -0.61 5.19 -14.01
N VAL A 484 0.24 4.17 -14.24
CA VAL A 484 0.18 3.31 -15.42
C VAL A 484 -1.14 2.55 -15.46
N GLY A 485 -1.77 2.48 -16.62
CA GLY A 485 -3.09 1.87 -16.80
C GLY A 485 -4.26 2.76 -16.38
N ASN A 486 -3.98 3.95 -15.80
CA ASN A 486 -4.99 4.86 -15.29
C ASN A 486 -4.90 6.24 -15.97
N ASN A 487 -4.15 7.21 -15.39
CA ASN A 487 -3.97 8.53 -16.02
C ASN A 487 -2.91 8.56 -17.13
N MET A 488 -2.19 7.44 -17.31
CA MET A 488 -1.21 7.21 -18.38
C MET A 488 -1.34 5.79 -18.92
N TYR A 489 -1.20 5.65 -20.24
CA TYR A 489 -1.20 4.37 -20.94
C TYR A 489 -2.44 3.51 -20.62
N PRO A 490 -3.69 4.05 -20.76
CA PRO A 490 -4.89 3.29 -20.48
C PRO A 490 -5.01 2.10 -21.44
N ASN A 491 -5.42 0.96 -20.95
CA ASN A 491 -5.78 -0.18 -21.80
C ASN A 491 -7.21 0.03 -22.30
N MET A 492 -7.39 0.25 -23.62
CA MET A 492 -8.69 0.52 -24.23
C MET A 492 -9.45 -0.75 -24.62
N THR A 493 -8.81 -1.90 -24.51
CA THR A 493 -9.37 -3.22 -24.90
C THR A 493 -9.55 -4.15 -23.71
N GLU A 494 -9.35 -3.66 -22.48
CA GLU A 494 -9.53 -4.49 -21.30
C GLU A 494 -11.01 -4.79 -21.05
N THR A 495 -11.23 -5.97 -20.46
CA THR A 495 -12.51 -6.33 -19.84
C THR A 495 -12.31 -6.19 -18.34
N LEU A 496 -13.17 -5.42 -17.68
CA LEU A 496 -13.12 -5.28 -16.22
C LEU A 496 -13.32 -6.66 -15.57
N LEU A 497 -12.59 -6.90 -14.50
CA LEU A 497 -12.78 -8.10 -13.70
C LEU A 497 -14.17 -8.08 -13.05
N ASP A 498 -14.83 -9.21 -13.07
CA ASP A 498 -16.08 -9.43 -12.35
C ASP A 498 -15.85 -9.28 -10.83
N ARG A 499 -16.72 -8.52 -10.17
CA ARG A 499 -16.65 -8.29 -8.72
C ARG A 499 -16.90 -9.57 -7.91
N ARG A 500 -17.61 -10.54 -8.49
CA ARG A 500 -18.01 -11.78 -7.78
C ARG A 500 -18.73 -11.47 -6.49
N ASP A 501 -19.81 -10.67 -6.58
CA ASP A 501 -20.59 -10.31 -5.42
C ASP A 501 -21.10 -11.59 -4.71
N GLU A 502 -20.75 -11.73 -3.44
CA GLU A 502 -21.25 -12.82 -2.61
C GLU A 502 -22.73 -12.57 -2.27
N ASP A 503 -23.51 -13.64 -2.13
CA ASP A 503 -24.87 -13.53 -1.59
C ASP A 503 -24.80 -13.29 -0.08
N THR A 504 -24.57 -12.02 0.28
CA THR A 504 -24.45 -11.60 1.68
C THR A 504 -25.69 -11.90 2.51
N ALA A 505 -26.88 -11.95 1.88
CA ALA A 505 -28.12 -12.30 2.57
C ALA A 505 -28.16 -13.80 2.91
N ALA A 506 -27.76 -14.67 1.97
CA ALA A 506 -27.66 -16.10 2.22
C ALA A 506 -26.60 -16.42 3.28
N LEU A 507 -25.42 -15.78 3.20
CA LEU A 507 -24.34 -15.92 4.20
C LEU A 507 -24.81 -15.49 5.59
N LYS A 508 -25.49 -14.35 5.70
CA LYS A 508 -26.05 -13.89 6.98
C LYS A 508 -27.11 -14.85 7.52
N ALA A 509 -27.99 -15.38 6.66
CA ALA A 509 -29.01 -16.36 7.06
C ALA A 509 -28.36 -17.64 7.57
N GLN A 510 -27.34 -18.14 6.89
CA GLN A 510 -26.59 -19.32 7.32
C GLN A 510 -25.89 -19.07 8.67
N ARG A 511 -25.14 -17.97 8.82
CA ARG A 511 -24.48 -17.63 10.08
C ARG A 511 -25.47 -17.48 11.24
N THR A 512 -26.64 -16.88 10.97
CA THR A 512 -27.72 -16.78 11.98
C THR A 512 -28.18 -18.16 12.42
N ALA A 513 -28.43 -19.08 11.48
CA ALA A 513 -28.86 -20.44 11.80
C ALA A 513 -27.81 -21.23 12.60
N ASP A 514 -26.52 -21.11 12.22
CA ASP A 514 -25.41 -21.77 12.91
C ASP A 514 -25.27 -21.28 14.36
N ILE A 515 -25.35 -19.94 14.56
CA ILE A 515 -25.29 -19.34 15.91
C ILE A 515 -26.51 -19.73 16.76
N ASP A 516 -27.73 -19.71 16.19
CA ASP A 516 -28.93 -20.09 16.90
C ASP A 516 -28.93 -21.57 17.28
N ALA A 517 -28.43 -22.44 16.40
CA ALA A 517 -28.23 -23.86 16.71
C ALA A 517 -27.25 -24.06 17.87
N TYR A 518 -26.06 -23.40 17.81
CA TYR A 518 -25.10 -23.45 18.88
C TYR A 518 -25.66 -22.98 20.22
N LEU A 519 -26.33 -21.84 20.24
CA LEU A 519 -26.91 -21.26 21.46
C LEU A 519 -28.06 -22.07 22.05
N SER A 520 -28.77 -22.88 21.24
CA SER A 520 -29.86 -23.74 21.73
C SER A 520 -29.35 -24.84 22.68
N ASP A 521 -28.10 -25.25 22.56
CA ASP A 521 -27.49 -26.32 23.37
C ASP A 521 -26.72 -25.78 24.58
N ILE A 522 -26.61 -24.46 24.75
CA ILE A 522 -25.88 -23.83 25.85
C ILE A 522 -26.70 -23.78 27.14
N ASP A 523 -26.07 -24.17 28.26
CA ASP A 523 -26.59 -23.88 29.61
C ASP A 523 -26.51 -22.37 29.89
N THR A 524 -27.60 -21.67 29.66
CA THR A 524 -27.72 -20.22 29.83
C THR A 524 -27.36 -19.76 31.24
N LYS A 525 -27.67 -20.54 32.27
CA LYS A 525 -27.38 -20.19 33.66
C LYS A 525 -25.86 -20.22 33.90
N HIS A 526 -25.19 -21.26 33.46
CA HIS A 526 -23.75 -21.40 33.60
C HIS A 526 -23.01 -20.31 32.82
N ARG A 527 -23.47 -20.02 31.57
CA ARG A 527 -22.93 -18.94 30.77
C ARG A 527 -23.07 -17.57 31.46
N ASP A 528 -24.26 -17.26 31.98
CA ASP A 528 -24.54 -15.97 32.60
C ASP A 528 -23.73 -15.77 33.90
N GLU A 529 -23.52 -16.84 34.69
CA GLU A 529 -22.65 -16.84 35.86
C GLU A 529 -21.19 -16.56 35.46
N ALA A 530 -20.69 -17.21 34.42
CA ALA A 530 -19.32 -17.02 33.90
C ALA A 530 -19.13 -15.61 33.32
N LEU A 531 -20.11 -15.09 32.58
CA LEU A 531 -20.10 -13.71 32.07
C LEU A 531 -20.12 -12.69 33.22
N ALA A 532 -20.87 -12.93 34.27
CA ALA A 532 -20.89 -12.05 35.43
C ALA A 532 -19.53 -12.03 36.16
N ALA A 533 -18.85 -13.16 36.27
CA ALA A 533 -17.50 -13.25 36.80
C ALA A 533 -16.50 -12.48 35.91
N PHE A 534 -16.59 -12.65 34.59
CA PHE A 534 -15.76 -11.92 33.64
C PHE A 534 -16.01 -10.41 33.69
N LYS A 535 -17.25 -9.97 33.73
CA LYS A 535 -17.61 -8.55 33.87
C LYS A 535 -17.06 -7.92 35.16
N ALA A 536 -16.95 -8.73 36.23
CA ALA A 536 -16.50 -8.24 37.55
C ALA A 536 -14.99 -7.88 37.59
N ASP A 537 -14.14 -8.64 36.88
CA ASP A 537 -12.69 -8.45 36.94
C ASP A 537 -12.01 -8.17 35.59
N GLY A 538 -12.67 -8.41 34.46
CA GLY A 538 -12.12 -8.21 33.11
C GLY A 538 -10.90 -9.07 32.82
N SER A 539 -10.70 -10.18 33.53
CA SER A 539 -9.54 -11.04 33.36
C SER A 539 -9.68 -11.99 32.16
N VAL A 540 -8.59 -12.24 31.44
CA VAL A 540 -8.61 -13.22 30.33
C VAL A 540 -8.99 -14.62 30.84
N ALA A 541 -8.62 -14.99 32.09
CA ALA A 541 -8.98 -16.26 32.68
C ALA A 541 -10.53 -16.43 32.76
N ASN A 542 -11.23 -15.45 33.30
CA ASN A 542 -12.69 -15.47 33.35
C ASN A 542 -13.32 -15.29 31.95
N GLY A 543 -12.67 -14.56 31.03
CA GLY A 543 -13.06 -14.48 29.64
C GLY A 543 -13.03 -15.85 28.94
N ILE A 544 -12.01 -16.67 29.21
CA ILE A 544 -11.90 -18.05 28.69
C ILE A 544 -13.02 -18.93 29.26
N GLU A 545 -13.30 -18.82 30.57
CA GLU A 545 -14.41 -19.58 31.19
C GLU A 545 -15.78 -19.16 30.59
N ALA A 546 -15.99 -17.87 30.39
CA ALA A 546 -17.22 -17.36 29.78
C ALA A 546 -17.36 -17.85 28.32
N ALA A 547 -16.30 -17.77 27.51
CA ALA A 547 -16.28 -18.30 26.15
C ALA A 547 -16.57 -19.82 26.12
N PHE A 548 -15.94 -20.57 27.02
CA PHE A 548 -16.12 -22.01 27.14
C PHE A 548 -17.52 -22.39 27.61
N ALA A 549 -18.15 -21.55 28.43
CA ALA A 549 -19.54 -21.69 28.84
C ALA A 549 -20.56 -21.28 27.75
N GLY A 550 -20.12 -20.84 26.60
CA GLY A 550 -20.94 -20.51 25.44
C GLY A 550 -21.20 -19.03 25.22
N ALA A 551 -20.45 -18.13 25.87
CA ALA A 551 -20.56 -16.71 25.59
C ALA A 551 -20.07 -16.37 24.17
N THR A 552 -20.84 -15.53 23.49
CA THR A 552 -20.50 -15.00 22.17
C THR A 552 -19.45 -13.88 22.26
N ILE A 553 -18.74 -13.59 21.14
CA ILE A 553 -17.79 -12.48 21.09
C ILE A 553 -18.46 -11.15 21.45
N ALA A 554 -19.73 -10.96 21.08
CA ALA A 554 -20.49 -9.76 21.41
C ALA A 554 -20.76 -9.63 22.92
N GLU A 555 -21.11 -10.74 23.58
CA GLU A 555 -21.31 -10.76 25.05
C GLU A 555 -19.99 -10.53 25.79
N LEU A 556 -18.89 -11.14 25.31
CA LEU A 556 -17.55 -10.90 25.85
C LEU A 556 -17.11 -9.44 25.67
N MET A 557 -17.37 -8.84 24.51
CA MET A 557 -17.06 -7.44 24.25
C MET A 557 -17.88 -6.53 25.17
N ALA A 558 -19.20 -6.76 25.23
CA ALA A 558 -20.11 -5.99 26.08
C ALA A 558 -19.73 -6.05 27.57
N ALA A 559 -19.29 -7.21 28.08
CA ALA A 559 -18.87 -7.38 29.47
C ALA A 559 -17.75 -6.40 29.87
N VAL A 560 -16.85 -6.03 28.95
CA VAL A 560 -15.70 -5.15 29.21
C VAL A 560 -15.88 -3.71 28.72
N THR A 561 -16.92 -3.44 27.90
CA THR A 561 -17.13 -2.11 27.30
C THR A 561 -18.46 -1.44 27.72
N GLU A 562 -19.50 -2.21 28.03
CA GLU A 562 -20.82 -1.67 28.32
C GLU A 562 -20.83 -0.70 29.51
N GLY A 563 -21.39 0.49 29.29
CA GLY A 563 -21.51 1.54 30.32
C GLY A 563 -20.20 2.26 30.64
N LYS A 564 -19.15 2.05 29.86
CA LYS A 564 -17.80 2.65 30.10
C LYS A 564 -17.51 3.88 29.23
N GLY A 565 -18.54 4.63 28.89
CA GLY A 565 -18.42 5.88 28.11
C GLY A 565 -18.43 5.59 26.60
N GLU A 566 -18.06 6.61 25.84
CA GLU A 566 -17.95 6.57 24.37
C GLU A 566 -16.71 7.37 23.97
N GLU A 567 -16.15 7.07 22.81
CA GLU A 567 -15.08 7.86 22.21
C GLU A 567 -15.43 8.20 20.78
N THR A 568 -15.23 9.45 20.38
CA THR A 568 -15.53 9.93 19.02
C THR A 568 -14.46 10.86 18.49
N LEU A 569 -14.20 10.80 17.18
CA LEU A 569 -13.37 11.74 16.44
C LEU A 569 -13.75 11.77 14.96
N THR A 570 -13.15 12.65 14.18
CA THR A 570 -13.31 12.63 12.72
C THR A 570 -12.51 11.48 12.12
N ALA A 571 -13.20 10.52 11.50
CA ALA A 571 -12.57 9.39 10.83
C ALA A 571 -11.69 9.84 9.65
N ILE A 572 -10.70 9.03 9.32
CA ILE A 572 -9.91 9.16 8.10
C ILE A 572 -10.47 8.18 7.07
N ALA A 573 -11.11 8.71 6.03
CA ALA A 573 -11.66 7.90 4.96
C ALA A 573 -10.54 7.27 4.11
N PRO A 574 -10.67 6.00 3.70
CA PRO A 574 -9.73 5.39 2.78
C PRO A 574 -9.93 5.93 1.36
N HIS A 575 -8.82 6.14 0.66
CA HIS A 575 -8.75 6.61 -0.71
C HIS A 575 -7.80 5.74 -1.54
N ARG A 576 -7.89 5.85 -2.85
CA ARG A 576 -6.90 5.33 -3.79
C ARG A 576 -6.44 6.45 -4.72
N TRP A 577 -5.15 6.44 -5.01
CA TRP A 577 -4.53 7.48 -5.84
C TRP A 577 -5.17 7.61 -7.22
N SER A 578 -5.67 6.50 -7.76
CA SER A 578 -6.32 6.36 -9.06
C SER A 578 -7.81 6.69 -9.09
N GLU A 579 -8.49 6.73 -7.94
CA GLU A 579 -9.96 6.69 -7.84
C GLU A 579 -10.69 7.76 -8.66
N ARG A 580 -10.14 8.98 -8.74
CA ARG A 580 -10.78 10.08 -9.49
C ARG A 580 -10.83 9.80 -10.99
N PHE A 581 -9.72 9.32 -11.56
CA PHE A 581 -9.68 8.94 -12.97
C PHE A 581 -10.47 7.66 -13.26
N GLU A 582 -10.52 6.74 -12.33
CA GLU A 582 -11.35 5.54 -12.42
C GLU A 582 -12.84 5.91 -12.46
N ALA A 583 -13.28 6.80 -11.59
CA ALA A 583 -14.65 7.31 -11.59
C ALA A 583 -14.98 8.07 -12.88
N LEU A 584 -14.02 8.87 -13.39
CA LEU A 584 -14.17 9.58 -14.66
C LEU A 584 -14.31 8.61 -15.83
N ARG A 585 -13.44 7.61 -15.93
CA ARG A 585 -13.48 6.59 -16.97
C ARG A 585 -14.76 5.77 -16.92
N LYS A 586 -15.13 5.32 -15.71
CA LYS A 586 -16.35 4.54 -15.48
C LYS A 586 -17.60 5.28 -15.94
N ARG A 587 -17.73 6.59 -15.68
CA ARG A 587 -18.86 7.39 -16.17
C ARG A 587 -19.00 7.34 -17.68
N THR A 588 -17.89 7.41 -18.43
CA THR A 588 -17.93 7.28 -19.89
C THR A 588 -18.39 5.89 -20.33
N GLU A 589 -17.85 4.86 -19.70
CA GLU A 589 -18.17 3.46 -20.02
C GLU A 589 -19.64 3.14 -19.70
N ASP A 590 -20.17 3.59 -18.56
CA ASP A 590 -21.58 3.45 -18.19
C ASP A 590 -22.49 4.18 -19.17
N TYR A 591 -22.16 5.42 -19.56
CA TYR A 591 -22.90 6.19 -20.55
C TYR A 591 -22.92 5.48 -21.90
N LYS A 592 -21.76 4.95 -22.33
CA LYS A 592 -21.65 4.18 -23.56
C LYS A 592 -22.54 2.93 -23.54
N ALA A 593 -22.56 2.23 -22.42
CA ALA A 593 -23.39 1.03 -22.24
C ALA A 593 -24.89 1.36 -22.25
N GLU A 594 -25.29 2.47 -21.61
CA GLU A 594 -26.68 2.88 -21.50
C GLU A 594 -27.23 3.52 -22.80
N LYS A 595 -26.46 4.43 -23.40
CA LYS A 595 -26.92 5.27 -24.53
C LYS A 595 -26.43 4.77 -25.89
N ASN A 596 -25.54 3.78 -25.93
CA ASN A 596 -24.82 3.35 -27.15
C ASN A 596 -24.15 4.53 -27.88
N ASP A 597 -23.61 5.50 -27.10
CA ASP A 597 -22.95 6.71 -27.58
C ASP A 597 -21.72 7.01 -26.72
N ASN A 598 -20.76 7.79 -27.26
CA ASN A 598 -19.54 8.14 -26.57
C ASN A 598 -19.17 9.60 -26.89
N VAL A 599 -18.25 10.17 -26.12
CA VAL A 599 -17.54 11.40 -26.50
C VAL A 599 -16.62 11.07 -27.65
N ARG A 600 -16.90 11.69 -28.82
CA ARG A 600 -16.13 11.53 -30.06
C ARG A 600 -15.22 12.72 -30.26
N ILE A 601 -13.94 12.44 -30.46
CA ILE A 601 -12.92 13.48 -30.67
C ILE A 601 -12.29 13.27 -32.04
N PHE A 602 -12.43 14.25 -32.94
CA PHE A 602 -11.79 14.23 -34.25
C PHE A 602 -10.41 14.89 -34.20
N LEU A 603 -9.38 14.20 -34.69
CA LEU A 603 -8.05 14.78 -34.83
C LEU A 603 -7.94 15.46 -36.22
N ALA A 604 -7.89 16.78 -36.24
CA ALA A 604 -7.57 17.55 -37.45
C ALA A 604 -6.04 17.54 -37.63
N ASN A 605 -5.52 16.43 -38.14
CA ASN A 605 -4.10 16.20 -38.38
C ASN A 605 -3.67 16.98 -39.62
N MET A 606 -2.86 18.03 -39.46
CA MET A 606 -2.47 18.89 -40.55
C MET A 606 -1.04 18.59 -41.03
N GLY A 607 -0.92 18.47 -42.36
CA GLY A 607 0.33 18.19 -43.05
C GLY A 607 0.70 16.69 -43.07
N PRO A 608 1.88 16.33 -43.56
CA PRO A 608 2.36 14.95 -43.62
C PRO A 608 2.59 14.35 -42.24
N ILE A 609 2.56 13.02 -42.15
CA ILE A 609 2.71 12.25 -40.89
C ILE A 609 3.81 12.79 -39.96
N PRO A 610 5.04 13.09 -40.39
CA PRO A 610 6.06 13.61 -39.49
C PRO A 610 5.70 14.94 -38.78
N GLN A 611 4.81 15.73 -39.35
CA GLN A 611 4.40 17.02 -38.76
C GLN A 611 3.36 16.86 -37.65
N HIS A 612 2.38 15.97 -37.81
CA HIS A 612 1.28 15.85 -36.86
C HIS A 612 1.38 14.66 -35.88
N LYS A 613 2.09 13.59 -36.26
CA LYS A 613 2.04 12.31 -35.53
C LYS A 613 2.37 12.44 -34.03
N ALA A 614 3.42 13.15 -33.67
CA ALA A 614 3.80 13.28 -32.24
C ALA A 614 2.71 13.98 -31.40
N ARG A 615 2.01 14.96 -32.00
CA ARG A 615 0.88 15.67 -31.35
C ARG A 615 -0.37 14.80 -31.30
N ALA A 616 -0.66 14.11 -32.41
CA ALA A 616 -1.79 13.18 -32.52
C ALA A 616 -1.66 12.03 -31.49
N ASP A 617 -0.50 11.38 -31.40
CA ASP A 617 -0.24 10.28 -30.45
C ASP A 617 -0.36 10.76 -28.99
N PHE A 618 0.22 11.92 -28.66
CA PHE A 618 0.09 12.53 -27.33
C PHE A 618 -1.37 12.82 -26.97
N THR A 619 -2.12 13.43 -27.91
CA THR A 619 -3.52 13.78 -27.74
C THR A 619 -4.40 12.56 -27.60
N THR A 620 -4.16 11.52 -28.41
CA THR A 620 -4.86 10.24 -28.31
C THR A 620 -4.69 9.64 -26.92
N GLY A 621 -3.45 9.47 -26.46
CA GLY A 621 -3.18 8.93 -25.11
C GLY A 621 -3.69 9.82 -23.97
N PHE A 622 -3.87 11.14 -24.21
CA PHE A 622 -4.47 12.05 -23.25
C PHE A 622 -5.99 11.86 -23.13
N LEU A 623 -6.67 11.74 -24.26
CA LEU A 623 -8.14 11.63 -24.32
C LEU A 623 -8.66 10.23 -24.01
N GLN A 624 -7.90 9.19 -24.37
CA GLN A 624 -8.22 7.80 -24.05
C GLN A 624 -8.25 7.51 -22.53
N VAL A 625 -7.60 8.33 -21.69
CA VAL A 625 -7.72 8.25 -20.24
C VAL A 625 -9.19 8.34 -19.78
N GLY A 626 -10.01 9.12 -20.50
CA GLY A 626 -11.45 9.22 -20.24
C GLY A 626 -12.32 8.16 -20.96
N ALA A 627 -11.71 7.15 -21.58
CA ALA A 627 -12.38 6.17 -22.46
C ALA A 627 -13.11 6.80 -23.66
N PHE A 628 -12.65 7.96 -24.15
CA PHE A 628 -13.23 8.65 -25.29
C PHE A 628 -12.82 8.01 -26.61
N GLU A 629 -13.70 8.11 -27.61
CA GLU A 629 -13.45 7.66 -28.97
C GLU A 629 -12.64 8.70 -29.73
N VAL A 630 -11.41 8.37 -30.10
CA VAL A 630 -10.52 9.28 -30.85
C VAL A 630 -10.48 8.85 -32.31
N LEU A 631 -10.96 9.72 -33.17
CA LEU A 631 -11.03 9.51 -34.62
C LEU A 631 -9.74 10.04 -35.27
N GLY A 632 -8.79 9.16 -35.53
CA GLY A 632 -7.52 9.47 -36.20
C GLY A 632 -7.62 9.37 -37.71
N ASN A 633 -6.61 9.94 -38.40
CA ASN A 633 -6.46 9.91 -39.87
C ASN A 633 -4.99 10.09 -40.26
N ASP A 634 -4.70 9.94 -41.58
CA ASP A 634 -3.33 10.04 -42.10
C ASP A 634 -2.88 11.50 -42.37
N GLY A 635 -3.74 12.48 -42.08
CA GLY A 635 -3.46 13.90 -42.22
C GLY A 635 -4.06 14.54 -43.47
N PHE A 636 -4.38 15.86 -43.34
CA PHE A 636 -4.99 16.67 -44.37
C PHE A 636 -3.97 17.63 -44.97
N LYS A 637 -4.08 17.89 -46.29
CA LYS A 637 -3.21 18.82 -46.98
C LYS A 637 -3.71 20.25 -46.89
N THR A 638 -5.03 20.44 -46.81
CA THR A 638 -5.66 21.75 -46.75
C THR A 638 -6.59 21.89 -45.56
N VAL A 639 -6.88 23.12 -45.17
CA VAL A 639 -7.82 23.41 -44.06
C VAL A 639 -9.27 23.07 -44.43
N GLU A 640 -9.58 23.14 -45.73
CA GLU A 640 -10.90 22.80 -46.30
C GLU A 640 -11.17 21.29 -46.14
N GLU A 641 -10.22 20.45 -46.56
CA GLU A 641 -10.32 18.99 -46.43
C GLU A 641 -10.50 18.59 -44.95
N ALA A 642 -9.74 19.23 -44.05
CA ALA A 642 -9.83 18.95 -42.61
C ALA A 642 -11.19 19.38 -42.02
N ALA A 643 -11.70 20.54 -42.39
CA ALA A 643 -13.00 21.04 -41.93
C ALA A 643 -14.16 20.20 -42.47
N GLU A 644 -14.14 19.80 -43.75
CA GLU A 644 -15.16 18.92 -44.34
C GLU A 644 -15.19 17.56 -43.63
N ALA A 645 -14.02 16.93 -43.42
CA ALA A 645 -13.92 15.66 -42.73
C ALA A 645 -14.37 15.77 -41.27
N ALA A 646 -14.02 16.85 -40.57
CA ALA A 646 -14.50 17.12 -39.21
C ALA A 646 -16.04 17.25 -39.18
N GLY A 647 -16.65 18.00 -40.12
CA GLY A 647 -18.10 18.14 -40.23
C GLY A 647 -18.82 16.80 -40.40
N ALA A 648 -18.24 15.90 -41.21
CA ALA A 648 -18.79 14.56 -41.44
C ALA A 648 -18.62 13.61 -40.26
N SER A 649 -17.71 13.91 -39.31
CA SER A 649 -17.38 13.00 -38.20
C SER A 649 -18.41 12.93 -37.10
N GLY A 650 -19.26 13.96 -36.94
CA GLY A 650 -20.17 14.11 -35.82
C GLY A 650 -19.47 14.19 -34.45
N ALA A 651 -18.24 14.71 -34.40
CA ALA A 651 -17.45 14.79 -33.21
C ALA A 651 -17.95 15.85 -32.21
N ASP A 652 -17.82 15.56 -30.92
CA ASP A 652 -18.12 16.47 -29.80
C ASP A 652 -17.00 17.50 -29.58
N ALA A 653 -15.79 17.16 -30.03
CA ALA A 653 -14.66 18.08 -30.05
C ALA A 653 -13.68 17.75 -31.18
N VAL A 654 -12.92 18.77 -31.60
CA VAL A 654 -11.87 18.66 -32.62
C VAL A 654 -10.54 19.10 -32.01
N VAL A 655 -9.47 18.37 -32.31
CA VAL A 655 -8.11 18.76 -31.86
C VAL A 655 -7.25 19.00 -33.09
N ILE A 656 -6.73 20.22 -33.23
CA ILE A 656 -5.81 20.58 -34.31
C ILE A 656 -4.41 20.09 -33.95
N CYS A 657 -3.85 19.19 -34.75
CA CYS A 657 -2.55 18.56 -34.54
C CYS A 657 -1.59 18.90 -35.70
N SER A 658 -0.49 19.60 -35.39
CA SER A 658 0.60 19.89 -36.33
C SER A 658 1.85 20.29 -35.52
N THR A 659 2.81 20.97 -36.16
CA THR A 659 4.01 21.53 -35.51
C THR A 659 3.79 22.97 -35.04
N ASP A 660 4.59 23.42 -34.04
CA ASP A 660 4.51 24.79 -33.54
C ASP A 660 4.79 25.83 -34.64
N ALA A 661 5.62 25.47 -35.63
CA ALA A 661 5.96 26.36 -36.78
C ALA A 661 4.81 26.58 -37.74
N THR A 662 3.87 25.64 -37.84
CA THR A 662 2.75 25.71 -38.79
C THR A 662 1.47 26.28 -38.18
N TYR A 663 1.33 26.28 -36.88
CA TYR A 663 0.15 26.76 -36.17
C TYR A 663 -0.21 28.22 -36.44
N PRO A 664 0.75 29.18 -36.61
CA PRO A 664 0.40 30.58 -36.92
C PRO A 664 -0.40 30.73 -38.18
N GLU A 665 -0.24 29.87 -39.19
CA GLU A 665 -0.99 29.89 -40.45
C GLU A 665 -2.26 29.02 -40.36
N ILE A 666 -2.15 27.84 -39.77
CA ILE A 666 -3.23 26.84 -39.74
C ILE A 666 -4.36 27.25 -38.78
N VAL A 667 -4.05 27.71 -37.56
CA VAL A 667 -5.06 27.95 -36.54
C VAL A 667 -6.04 29.04 -36.90
N PRO A 668 -5.61 30.25 -37.37
CA PRO A 668 -6.54 31.29 -37.77
C PRO A 668 -7.40 30.92 -38.97
N ALA A 669 -6.92 30.04 -39.86
CA ALA A 669 -7.65 29.61 -41.05
C ALA A 669 -8.62 28.44 -40.75
N LEU A 670 -8.23 27.48 -39.91
CA LEU A 670 -8.99 26.25 -39.66
C LEU A 670 -10.01 26.39 -38.53
N ALA A 671 -9.66 27.01 -37.40
CA ALA A 671 -10.53 27.03 -36.22
C ALA A 671 -11.91 27.69 -36.51
N PRO A 672 -12.04 28.82 -37.20
CA PRO A 672 -13.34 29.37 -37.55
C PRO A 672 -14.18 28.42 -38.44
N LYS A 673 -13.55 27.75 -39.42
CA LYS A 673 -14.23 26.78 -40.29
C LYS A 673 -14.75 25.57 -39.53
N LEU A 674 -14.00 25.12 -38.51
CA LEU A 674 -14.45 24.02 -37.62
C LEU A 674 -15.72 24.42 -36.86
N HIS A 675 -15.81 25.64 -36.36
CA HIS A 675 -17.04 26.16 -35.73
C HIS A 675 -18.20 26.33 -36.68
N GLU A 676 -17.93 26.63 -37.98
CA GLU A 676 -18.97 26.68 -39.01
C GLU A 676 -19.58 25.30 -39.29
N VAL A 677 -18.74 24.25 -39.43
CA VAL A 677 -19.21 22.90 -39.76
C VAL A 677 -19.68 22.10 -38.53
N LEU A 678 -19.17 22.42 -37.34
CA LEU A 678 -19.48 21.79 -36.05
C LEU A 678 -19.74 22.87 -35.00
N PRO A 679 -20.85 23.63 -35.04
CA PRO A 679 -21.07 24.79 -34.16
C PRO A 679 -21.14 24.43 -32.66
N ASN A 680 -21.43 23.19 -32.34
CA ASN A 680 -21.51 22.72 -30.97
C ASN A 680 -20.22 22.00 -30.51
N ALA A 681 -19.25 21.73 -31.37
CA ALA A 681 -18.00 21.08 -30.96
C ALA A 681 -17.07 22.07 -30.27
N ARG A 682 -16.23 21.55 -29.35
CA ARG A 682 -15.08 22.33 -28.85
C ARG A 682 -13.89 22.16 -29.77
N VAL A 683 -13.12 23.23 -29.92
CA VAL A 683 -11.90 23.22 -30.73
C VAL A 683 -10.68 23.38 -29.85
N PHE A 684 -9.86 22.35 -29.81
CA PHE A 684 -8.63 22.31 -29.02
C PHE A 684 -7.39 22.39 -29.89
N LEU A 685 -6.29 22.88 -29.34
CA LEU A 685 -4.99 22.87 -29.99
C LEU A 685 -4.05 21.88 -29.28
N ALA A 686 -3.45 20.95 -30.00
CA ALA A 686 -2.43 20.04 -29.47
C ALA A 686 -1.09 20.76 -29.32
N GLY A 687 -0.80 21.20 -28.11
CA GLY A 687 0.40 21.96 -27.74
C GLY A 687 0.09 23.14 -26.84
N ALA A 688 1.10 23.96 -26.58
CA ALA A 688 0.95 25.23 -25.89
C ALA A 688 1.15 26.37 -26.87
N ALA A 689 0.27 27.39 -26.85
CA ALA A 689 0.47 28.57 -27.64
C ALA A 689 1.65 29.41 -27.11
N PRO A 690 2.48 29.99 -27.97
CA PRO A 690 3.37 31.08 -27.62
C PRO A 690 2.59 32.24 -27.01
N LYS A 691 3.18 32.93 -26.03
CA LYS A 691 2.47 34.00 -25.27
C LYS A 691 1.89 35.11 -26.15
N ASP A 692 2.57 35.46 -27.22
CA ASP A 692 2.20 36.45 -28.21
C ASP A 692 1.10 35.99 -29.16
N LEU A 693 0.82 34.71 -29.28
CA LEU A 693 -0.19 34.12 -30.16
C LEU A 693 -1.43 33.60 -29.40
N VAL A 694 -1.41 33.55 -28.07
CA VAL A 694 -2.56 33.06 -27.28
C VAL A 694 -3.84 33.83 -27.61
N GLU A 695 -3.80 35.16 -27.63
CA GLU A 695 -4.96 35.99 -27.91
C GLU A 695 -5.46 35.77 -29.34
N THR A 696 -4.56 35.67 -30.32
CA THR A 696 -4.90 35.40 -31.72
C THR A 696 -5.60 34.04 -31.87
N TYR A 697 -5.10 33.00 -31.18
CA TYR A 697 -5.70 31.68 -31.32
C TYR A 697 -7.04 31.58 -30.56
N ASN A 698 -7.17 32.23 -29.40
CA ASN A 698 -8.46 32.28 -28.70
C ASN A 698 -9.51 33.05 -29.50
N ASN A 699 -9.13 34.17 -30.12
CA ASN A 699 -10.02 34.94 -31.03
C ASN A 699 -10.39 34.15 -32.29
N ALA A 700 -9.55 33.26 -32.77
CA ALA A 700 -9.83 32.36 -33.87
C ALA A 700 -10.79 31.22 -33.48
N GLY A 701 -11.04 31.00 -32.17
CA GLY A 701 -11.97 29.99 -31.66
C GLY A 701 -11.32 28.76 -31.03
N ILE A 702 -10.06 28.87 -30.57
CA ILE A 702 -9.47 27.82 -29.76
C ILE A 702 -10.02 27.93 -28.32
N ASP A 703 -10.72 26.89 -27.86
CA ASP A 703 -11.30 26.82 -26.51
C ASP A 703 -10.26 26.47 -25.44
N GLN A 704 -9.30 25.59 -25.77
CA GLN A 704 -8.33 25.10 -24.81
C GLN A 704 -7.12 24.42 -25.47
N TYR A 705 -6.05 24.22 -24.69
CA TYR A 705 -4.78 23.69 -25.16
C TYR A 705 -4.50 22.33 -24.50
N ILE A 706 -4.22 21.29 -25.31
CA ILE A 706 -3.80 19.96 -24.82
C ILE A 706 -2.28 19.89 -24.86
N SER A 707 -1.65 20.09 -23.70
CA SER A 707 -0.20 20.10 -23.56
C SER A 707 0.24 19.31 -22.31
N VAL A 708 1.54 19.13 -22.14
CA VAL A 708 2.12 18.49 -20.94
C VAL A 708 1.83 19.22 -19.62
N LYS A 709 1.38 20.48 -19.69
CA LYS A 709 1.01 21.30 -18.53
C LYS A 709 -0.50 21.42 -18.34
N ALA A 710 -1.30 20.85 -19.24
CA ALA A 710 -2.74 20.92 -19.18
C ALA A 710 -3.28 20.08 -18.01
N ASN A 711 -4.35 20.53 -17.37
CA ASN A 711 -5.08 19.70 -16.41
C ASN A 711 -5.91 18.67 -17.18
N CYS A 712 -5.43 17.44 -17.21
CA CYS A 712 -6.05 16.34 -17.92
C CYS A 712 -7.44 16.04 -17.37
N TYR A 713 -7.56 15.96 -16.05
CA TYR A 713 -8.83 15.65 -15.39
C TYR A 713 -9.92 16.67 -15.72
N GLU A 714 -9.64 17.97 -15.57
CA GLU A 714 -10.59 19.04 -15.86
C GLU A 714 -11.04 19.07 -17.33
N ILE A 715 -10.11 18.84 -18.28
CA ILE A 715 -10.45 18.80 -19.70
C ILE A 715 -11.40 17.64 -19.99
N LEU A 716 -11.09 16.44 -19.50
CA LEU A 716 -11.91 15.25 -19.70
C LEU A 716 -13.28 15.42 -19.02
N GLU A 717 -13.32 15.90 -17.80
CA GLU A 717 -14.56 16.17 -17.07
C GLU A 717 -15.43 17.23 -17.79
N SER A 718 -14.80 18.28 -18.34
CA SER A 718 -15.54 19.30 -19.10
C SER A 718 -16.22 18.75 -20.34
N LEU A 719 -15.61 17.76 -20.99
CA LEU A 719 -16.19 17.06 -22.15
C LEU A 719 -17.35 16.14 -21.71
N GLN A 720 -17.23 15.47 -20.58
CA GLN A 720 -18.32 14.68 -19.99
C GLN A 720 -19.52 15.56 -19.62
N LYS A 721 -19.29 16.72 -19.00
CA LYS A 721 -20.34 17.71 -18.71
C LYS A 721 -21.07 18.16 -19.98
N LYS A 722 -20.30 18.49 -21.03
CA LYS A 722 -20.88 18.88 -22.32
C LYS A 722 -21.72 17.79 -22.95
N LYS A 723 -21.29 16.51 -22.81
CA LYS A 723 -22.04 15.34 -23.33
C LYS A 723 -23.25 14.98 -22.45
N GLY A 724 -23.45 15.65 -21.30
CA GLY A 724 -24.54 15.39 -20.37
C GLY A 724 -24.36 14.15 -19.48
N MET A 725 -23.12 13.72 -19.27
CA MET A 725 -22.79 12.62 -18.37
C MET A 725 -22.74 13.05 -16.89
N ILE A 726 -22.63 14.34 -16.66
CA ILE A 726 -22.57 14.98 -15.33
C ILE A 726 -23.49 16.20 -15.37
N ALA A 727 -24.26 16.40 -14.28
CA ALA A 727 -25.13 17.55 -14.09
C ALA A 727 -24.36 18.87 -13.95
#